data_b06914c9297ffd252af025885bd7ea80
#
_entry.id   b06914c9297ffd252af025885bd7ea80
#
_cell.length_a   1.000
_cell.length_b   1.000
_cell.length_c   1.000
_cell.angle_alpha   90.00
_cell.angle_beta   90.00
_cell.angle_gamma   90.00
#
_symmetry.space_group_name_H-M   'P 1'
#
loop_
_entity.id
_entity.type
_entity.pdbx_description
1 polymer ?
#
loop_
_entity_poly.entity_id
_entity_poly.type
_entity_poly.pdbx_seq_one_letter_code
_entity_poly.pdbx_strand_id
1 'polypeptide(L)'
;LDEVELVYEMPVTISGDTLVYNADSFNTGTERKLEDVLKNLPGVEINDDGQVEVEGKVVNKLMVEGKDFFDGDTKLATKNIPSNAVDKVQVLKNYSEVSQLGGVTNNQDNIAINIKLKEGKKNFWFGNITAGAGDSKANSLYLVQPKLFYYSPEYSVNFIGDINNIGEVAFSRRDYFNFSGGFQSPSRSSGTNLSLGNNDIGFLLLQNNRAKDINTKFGAANFSWSPKKTLDIGGFAIFSNSKNELQENRSVQYTVAPAGLADEDTQSNTSQNNDLGMLKLTTKYQPNANNQLEYEALGNLSKSTQDQRFNSSLNGSIDQLETTNPYSFNQSLNYYYTLNETNIFAFEAQHLIKDEDPFYNAILEDKANYEGTANSLGLDGAQLDYNLGQEKRVQSNQLDAKLDYWNILNKKSNINLTLGTILSHQQFDSHIFQFLDNQTEVRPTPVIANGAATNDIAYNFSDMYLGVHYRLKSGKFTFTPGVSAHAYAISNRQTGVKTTDNFFRFLPDMNVIFQIKKSETLNLNYRMQTQFTDVSQFASGLVLNNYNSLFSGSPDLQSALSHNVNLSYYSFNMFNYTNVFANINYNKSIDNVRTVSQFVPGSVIRVSTPFNSNFADESLSANGRFQRTFGKLRASVRANLNYSKFNQFIQDRPSVNESFSQTYRAQLRTNFRTAPNVDLSYRYSIQDNNLGPNSTKFFTKSPSIEVDALILKSFTFKTDYSYNDFSDEDRTINTYEFWNASLSYRKDEDAKFEYEIRATNLLDTRSQNQSSASNISVSATEYFIQPRYVTFRVRYEL
;
A
#
# COMPACT_ATOMS: atom_id res chain seq x y z
N LEU A 1 44.55 -23.84 35.28
CA LEU A 1 43.60 -24.16 34.20
C LEU A 1 42.40 -23.33 34.41
N ASP A 2 42.24 -22.29 33.60
CA ASP A 2 41.03 -21.45 33.58
C ASP A 2 39.88 -22.31 33.08
N GLU A 3 38.79 -22.32 33.83
CA GLU A 3 37.58 -23.01 33.52
C GLU A 3 36.92 -22.34 32.31
N VAL A 4 36.92 -23.00 31.16
CA VAL A 4 36.22 -22.52 29.97
C VAL A 4 34.76 -22.91 30.10
N GLU A 5 33.93 -22.00 30.57
CA GLU A 5 32.48 -22.13 30.59
C GLU A 5 31.98 -22.05 29.16
N LEU A 6 31.61 -23.18 28.56
CA LEU A 6 30.95 -23.25 27.26
C LEU A 6 29.46 -22.87 27.45
N VAL A 7 29.15 -21.59 27.32
CA VAL A 7 27.76 -21.10 27.25
C VAL A 7 27.16 -21.47 25.89
N TYR A 8 26.40 -22.56 25.86
CA TYR A 8 25.62 -22.92 24.66
C TYR A 8 24.34 -22.07 24.61
N GLU A 9 24.33 -21.05 23.75
CA GLU A 9 23.10 -20.31 23.46
C GLU A 9 22.22 -21.07 22.48
N MET A 10 20.95 -21.35 22.88
CA MET A 10 20.00 -21.98 21.99
C MET A 10 19.68 -21.07 20.79
N PRO A 11 19.62 -21.61 19.56
CA PRO A 11 19.28 -20.83 18.38
C PRO A 11 17.93 -20.11 18.48
N VAL A 12 16.96 -20.73 19.16
CA VAL A 12 15.64 -20.16 19.42
C VAL A 12 15.24 -20.44 20.86
N THR A 13 14.83 -19.42 21.57
CA THR A 13 14.26 -19.53 22.93
C THR A 13 12.86 -18.94 22.98
N ILE A 14 12.03 -19.43 23.91
CA ILE A 14 10.67 -18.93 24.12
C ILE A 14 10.59 -18.39 25.55
N SER A 15 10.15 -17.14 25.67
CA SER A 15 9.87 -16.48 26.94
C SER A 15 8.47 -15.90 26.93
N GLY A 16 7.49 -16.57 27.54
CA GLY A 16 6.07 -16.18 27.46
C GLY A 16 5.57 -16.17 26.00
N ASP A 17 5.11 -15.02 25.53
CA ASP A 17 4.64 -14.81 24.16
C ASP A 17 5.75 -14.32 23.22
N THR A 18 7.01 -14.30 23.68
CA THR A 18 8.15 -13.83 22.90
C THR A 18 8.99 -15.00 22.39
N LEU A 19 9.22 -15.04 21.05
CA LEU A 19 10.23 -15.89 20.43
C LEU A 19 11.52 -15.06 20.28
N VAL A 20 12.64 -15.59 20.78
CA VAL A 20 13.95 -14.94 20.66
C VAL A 20 14.84 -15.81 19.80
N TYR A 21 15.24 -15.25 18.64
CA TYR A 21 16.19 -15.87 17.72
C TYR A 21 17.58 -15.27 17.95
N ASN A 22 18.59 -16.10 18.09
CA ASN A 22 19.99 -15.69 18.03
C ASN A 22 20.38 -15.55 16.55
N ALA A 23 20.67 -14.33 16.08
CA ALA A 23 20.90 -14.04 14.67
C ALA A 23 22.09 -14.82 14.10
N ASP A 24 23.21 -14.90 14.85
CA ASP A 24 24.43 -15.57 14.42
C ASP A 24 24.25 -17.07 14.22
N SER A 25 23.26 -17.69 14.88
CA SER A 25 22.93 -19.11 14.69
C SER A 25 22.35 -19.42 13.30
N PHE A 26 21.82 -18.41 12.60
CA PHE A 26 21.16 -18.55 11.30
C PHE A 26 21.88 -17.87 10.15
N ASN A 27 22.89 -17.05 10.45
CA ASN A 27 23.67 -16.36 9.42
C ASN A 27 24.52 -17.31 8.59
N THR A 28 24.61 -17.04 7.29
CA THR A 28 25.38 -17.81 6.30
C THR A 28 26.67 -17.10 5.88
N GLY A 29 26.86 -15.82 6.29
CA GLY A 29 28.00 -14.97 5.95
C GLY A 29 27.78 -14.10 4.70
N THR A 30 26.66 -14.28 4.01
CA THR A 30 26.30 -13.48 2.82
C THR A 30 25.37 -12.30 3.15
N GLU A 31 24.91 -12.20 4.39
CA GLU A 31 23.98 -11.18 4.85
C GLU A 31 24.64 -9.80 4.89
N ARG A 32 23.94 -8.79 4.41
CA ARG A 32 24.39 -7.38 4.43
C ARG A 32 23.44 -6.48 5.19
N LYS A 33 22.17 -6.86 5.28
CA LYS A 33 21.09 -6.07 5.90
C LYS A 33 20.17 -6.97 6.73
N LEU A 34 19.36 -6.36 7.58
CA LEU A 34 18.40 -7.06 8.44
C LEU A 34 17.46 -7.97 7.64
N GLU A 35 17.07 -7.57 6.44
CA GLU A 35 16.23 -8.42 5.55
C GLU A 35 16.89 -9.78 5.29
N ASP A 36 18.18 -9.81 5.05
CA ASP A 36 18.91 -11.04 4.75
C ASP A 36 18.94 -11.96 6.00
N VAL A 37 19.09 -11.38 7.20
CA VAL A 37 19.03 -12.11 8.48
C VAL A 37 17.64 -12.69 8.69
N LEU A 38 16.57 -11.86 8.54
CA LEU A 38 15.20 -12.28 8.78
C LEU A 38 14.76 -13.40 7.84
N LYS A 39 15.18 -13.39 6.58
CA LYS A 39 14.89 -14.45 5.60
C LYS A 39 15.42 -15.82 6.02
N ASN A 40 16.45 -15.88 6.87
CA ASN A 40 17.04 -17.11 7.36
C ASN A 40 16.35 -17.66 8.62
N LEU A 41 15.55 -16.84 9.31
CA LEU A 41 14.87 -17.25 10.54
C LEU A 41 13.68 -18.16 10.25
N PRO A 42 13.48 -19.25 11.03
CA PRO A 42 12.33 -20.12 10.88
C PRO A 42 11.01 -19.39 11.18
N GLY A 43 10.04 -19.50 10.28
CA GLY A 43 8.73 -18.86 10.45
C GLY A 43 8.68 -17.36 10.17
N VAL A 44 9.80 -16.76 9.76
CA VAL A 44 9.89 -15.36 9.34
C VAL A 44 10.07 -15.30 7.83
N GLU A 45 9.36 -14.40 7.17
CA GLU A 45 9.45 -14.15 5.72
C GLU A 45 9.34 -12.68 5.39
N ILE A 46 9.84 -12.35 4.21
CA ILE A 46 9.61 -11.06 3.55
C ILE A 46 8.69 -11.36 2.37
N ASN A 47 7.50 -10.79 2.36
CA ASN A 47 6.54 -10.98 1.28
C ASN A 47 6.93 -10.20 0.02
N ASP A 48 6.20 -10.41 -1.09
CA ASP A 48 6.48 -9.74 -2.37
C ASP A 48 6.37 -8.20 -2.27
N ASP A 49 5.72 -7.70 -1.25
CA ASP A 49 5.58 -6.27 -0.94
C ASP A 49 6.70 -5.71 -0.06
N GLY A 50 7.64 -6.56 0.38
CA GLY A 50 8.75 -6.20 1.26
C GLY A 50 8.37 -6.08 2.74
N GLN A 51 7.17 -6.52 3.14
CA GLN A 51 6.76 -6.55 4.55
C GLN A 51 7.26 -7.81 5.23
N VAL A 52 7.59 -7.68 6.51
CA VAL A 52 7.94 -8.84 7.33
C VAL A 52 6.66 -9.55 7.75
N GLU A 53 6.62 -10.85 7.50
CA GLU A 53 5.60 -11.76 8.02
C GLU A 53 6.23 -12.72 9.01
N VAL A 54 5.59 -12.88 10.14
CA VAL A 54 5.95 -13.91 11.11
C VAL A 54 4.80 -14.91 11.22
N GLU A 55 5.13 -16.16 10.93
CA GLU A 55 4.15 -17.22 10.99
C GLU A 55 2.90 -16.93 10.09
N GLY A 56 3.08 -16.16 9.00
CA GLY A 56 2.02 -15.77 8.05
C GLY A 56 1.22 -14.54 8.44
N LYS A 57 1.54 -13.90 9.57
CA LYS A 57 0.94 -12.64 9.98
C LYS A 57 1.90 -11.49 9.71
N VAL A 58 1.40 -10.41 9.12
CA VAL A 58 2.21 -9.21 8.90
C VAL A 58 2.62 -8.60 10.23
N VAL A 59 3.88 -8.23 10.35
CA VAL A 59 4.42 -7.54 11.52
C VAL A 59 3.92 -6.10 11.53
N ASN A 60 3.24 -5.73 12.60
CA ASN A 60 2.64 -4.40 12.76
C ASN A 60 3.68 -3.33 13.08
N LYS A 61 4.75 -3.70 13.81
CA LYS A 61 5.72 -2.74 14.34
C LYS A 61 7.12 -3.35 14.46
N LEU A 62 8.14 -2.58 14.06
CA LEU A 62 9.52 -2.93 14.29
C LEU A 62 10.21 -1.91 15.19
N MET A 63 10.84 -2.42 16.22
CA MET A 63 11.61 -1.65 17.21
C MET A 63 13.08 -2.06 17.19
N VAL A 64 13.96 -1.15 17.59
CA VAL A 64 15.37 -1.42 17.85
C VAL A 64 15.68 -0.99 19.27
N GLU A 65 16.17 -1.90 20.10
CA GLU A 65 16.41 -1.70 21.54
C GLU A 65 15.16 -1.19 22.30
N GLY A 66 13.96 -1.62 21.83
CA GLY A 66 12.67 -1.22 22.40
C GLY A 66 12.16 0.15 21.94
N LYS A 67 12.87 0.85 21.05
CA LYS A 67 12.48 2.14 20.49
C LYS A 67 11.97 1.96 19.07
N ASP A 68 10.94 2.72 18.70
CA ASP A 68 10.34 2.66 17.37
C ASP A 68 11.34 3.10 16.31
N PHE A 69 11.49 2.28 15.28
CA PHE A 69 12.29 2.61 14.12
C PHE A 69 11.37 3.20 13.05
N PHE A 70 11.48 4.51 12.78
CA PHE A 70 10.62 5.21 11.84
C PHE A 70 9.13 4.83 12.02
N ASP A 71 8.61 5.07 13.21
CA ASP A 71 7.23 4.74 13.60
C ASP A 71 6.88 3.24 13.51
N GLY A 72 7.89 2.40 13.64
CA GLY A 72 7.74 0.93 13.54
C GLY A 72 7.76 0.38 12.14
N ASP A 73 8.17 1.15 11.11
CA ASP A 73 8.20 0.68 9.73
C ASP A 73 9.18 -0.49 9.53
N THR A 74 8.61 -1.62 9.12
CA THR A 74 9.38 -2.86 8.94
C THR A 74 10.28 -2.82 7.72
N LYS A 75 9.87 -2.15 6.65
CA LYS A 75 10.57 -2.17 5.37
C LYS A 75 11.79 -1.25 5.37
N LEU A 76 11.68 -0.04 5.94
CA LEU A 76 12.85 0.82 6.14
C LEU A 76 13.87 0.13 7.05
N ALA A 77 13.42 -0.52 8.13
CA ALA A 77 14.30 -1.26 9.02
C ALA A 77 15.02 -2.40 8.28
N THR A 78 14.28 -3.27 7.60
CA THR A 78 14.84 -4.45 6.92
C THR A 78 15.82 -4.10 5.82
N LYS A 79 15.58 -3.03 5.09
CA LYS A 79 16.45 -2.58 3.99
C LYS A 79 17.72 -1.85 4.45
N ASN A 80 17.68 -1.25 5.64
CA ASN A 80 18.70 -0.26 6.01
C ASN A 80 19.53 -0.65 7.23
N ILE A 81 19.01 -1.42 8.20
CA ILE A 81 19.80 -1.86 9.35
C ILE A 81 20.86 -2.88 8.89
N PRO A 82 22.15 -2.65 9.19
CA PRO A 82 23.22 -3.57 8.84
C PRO A 82 23.08 -4.92 9.59
N SER A 83 23.32 -6.04 8.89
CA SER A 83 23.24 -7.37 9.48
C SER A 83 24.24 -7.59 10.64
N ASN A 84 25.42 -7.01 10.56
CA ASN A 84 26.47 -7.12 11.57
C ASN A 84 26.15 -6.39 12.88
N ALA A 85 25.13 -5.55 12.91
CA ALA A 85 24.67 -4.89 14.12
C ALA A 85 23.66 -5.74 14.93
N VAL A 86 23.10 -6.78 14.34
CA VAL A 86 22.01 -7.58 14.93
C VAL A 86 22.57 -8.69 15.80
N ASP A 87 22.19 -8.71 17.08
CA ASP A 87 22.48 -9.81 18.04
C ASP A 87 21.28 -10.78 18.08
N LYS A 88 20.11 -10.28 18.47
CA LYS A 88 18.90 -11.09 18.63
C LYS A 88 17.70 -10.44 17.95
N VAL A 89 16.82 -11.30 17.45
CA VAL A 89 15.52 -10.89 16.92
C VAL A 89 14.43 -11.42 17.86
N GLN A 90 13.74 -10.50 18.53
CA GLN A 90 12.64 -10.82 19.43
C GLN A 90 11.33 -10.64 18.69
N VAL A 91 10.55 -11.69 18.55
CA VAL A 91 9.19 -11.66 18.00
C VAL A 91 8.20 -11.66 19.16
N LEU A 92 7.50 -10.53 19.32
CA LEU A 92 6.51 -10.31 20.37
C LEU A 92 5.13 -10.66 19.79
N LYS A 93 4.58 -11.80 20.22
CA LYS A 93 3.22 -12.22 19.85
C LYS A 93 2.20 -11.61 20.79
N ASN A 94 0.96 -11.45 20.33
CA ASN A 94 -0.12 -10.81 21.10
C ASN A 94 0.26 -9.42 21.58
N TYR A 95 1.07 -8.71 20.79
CA TYR A 95 1.61 -7.41 21.16
C TYR A 95 0.50 -6.39 21.41
N SER A 96 0.56 -5.71 22.53
CA SER A 96 -0.30 -4.59 22.85
C SER A 96 0.56 -3.36 23.13
N GLU A 97 0.39 -2.32 22.36
CA GLU A 97 1.08 -1.04 22.55
C GLU A 97 0.58 -0.32 23.82
N VAL A 98 -0.69 -0.53 24.09
CA VAL A 98 -1.36 -0.01 25.30
C VAL A 98 -1.54 -1.13 26.29
N SER A 99 -0.74 -1.13 27.34
CA SER A 99 -0.75 -2.19 28.37
C SER A 99 -2.10 -2.34 29.06
N GLN A 100 -2.84 -1.26 29.26
CA GLN A 100 -4.16 -1.21 29.85
C GLN A 100 -5.19 -2.05 29.07
N LEU A 101 -5.05 -2.12 27.74
CA LEU A 101 -5.97 -2.83 26.85
C LEU A 101 -5.60 -4.29 26.62
N GLY A 102 -4.41 -4.73 27.00
CA GLY A 102 -3.88 -6.08 26.72
C GLY A 102 -4.77 -7.23 27.19
N GLY A 103 -5.56 -7.03 28.25
CA GLY A 103 -6.47 -8.04 28.81
C GLY A 103 -7.89 -8.04 28.23
N VAL A 104 -8.33 -6.92 27.64
CA VAL A 104 -9.73 -6.70 27.22
C VAL A 104 -9.92 -6.73 25.70
N THR A 105 -8.90 -6.38 24.94
CA THR A 105 -8.92 -6.42 23.47
C THR A 105 -8.40 -7.76 22.93
N ASN A 106 -8.66 -8.03 21.66
CA ASN A 106 -8.10 -9.18 20.97
C ASN A 106 -6.82 -8.79 20.25
N ASN A 107 -5.65 -9.18 20.79
CA ASN A 107 -4.34 -8.86 20.24
C ASN A 107 -3.67 -10.08 19.55
N GLN A 108 -4.39 -11.17 19.29
CA GLN A 108 -3.80 -12.41 18.77
C GLN A 108 -3.19 -12.26 17.38
N ASP A 109 -3.63 -11.28 16.60
CA ASP A 109 -3.10 -10.99 15.27
C ASP A 109 -1.98 -9.94 15.29
N ASN A 110 -1.74 -9.29 16.43
CA ASN A 110 -0.72 -8.28 16.57
C ASN A 110 0.64 -8.90 16.86
N ILE A 111 1.60 -8.60 15.99
CA ILE A 111 2.99 -9.03 16.13
C ILE A 111 3.89 -7.80 16.02
N ALA A 112 4.82 -7.68 16.98
CA ALA A 112 5.92 -6.73 16.86
C ALA A 112 7.27 -7.46 16.83
N ILE A 113 8.26 -6.84 16.19
CA ILE A 113 9.64 -7.31 16.22
C ILE A 113 10.48 -6.27 16.97
N ASN A 114 11.32 -6.75 17.89
CA ASN A 114 12.33 -5.93 18.53
C ASN A 114 13.72 -6.49 18.23
N ILE A 115 14.54 -5.67 17.58
CA ILE A 115 15.92 -6.00 17.26
C ILE A 115 16.82 -5.63 18.44
N LYS A 116 17.57 -6.59 18.94
CA LYS A 116 18.64 -6.35 19.91
C LYS A 116 19.96 -6.19 19.18
N LEU A 117 20.68 -5.12 19.50
CA LEU A 117 21.98 -4.81 18.91
C LEU A 117 23.11 -5.51 19.67
N LYS A 118 24.16 -5.86 18.95
CA LYS A 118 25.42 -6.35 19.55
C LYS A 118 25.99 -5.28 20.49
N GLU A 119 26.67 -5.69 21.55
CA GLU A 119 27.19 -4.78 22.59
C GLU A 119 28.06 -3.64 22.00
N GLY A 120 28.93 -3.94 21.06
CA GLY A 120 29.77 -2.93 20.40
C GLY A 120 29.01 -1.95 19.48
N LYS A 121 27.68 -2.08 19.33
CA LYS A 121 26.83 -1.20 18.50
C LYS A 121 25.87 -0.36 19.33
N LYS A 122 26.01 -0.37 20.67
CA LYS A 122 25.25 0.49 21.61
C LYS A 122 26.11 1.65 22.08
N ASN A 123 25.51 2.84 22.20
CA ASN A 123 26.21 4.10 22.58
C ASN A 123 27.31 4.55 21.59
N PHE A 124 27.29 4.03 20.36
CA PHE A 124 28.20 4.38 19.29
C PHE A 124 27.44 4.60 18.00
N TRP A 125 28.00 5.41 17.12
CA TRP A 125 27.52 5.50 15.74
C TRP A 125 27.90 4.23 15.00
N PHE A 126 26.95 3.64 14.31
CA PHE A 126 27.17 2.52 13.41
C PHE A 126 26.36 2.71 12.12
N GLY A 127 26.70 1.93 11.13
CA GLY A 127 26.03 2.01 9.83
C GLY A 127 27.04 1.91 8.70
N ASN A 128 26.65 2.39 7.54
CA ASN A 128 27.53 2.36 6.38
C ASN A 128 27.27 3.53 5.43
N ILE A 129 28.26 3.82 4.62
CA ILE A 129 28.16 4.74 3.50
C ILE A 129 28.54 3.96 2.25
N THR A 130 27.61 3.85 1.30
CA THR A 130 27.88 3.25 0.00
C THR A 130 27.96 4.34 -1.05
N ALA A 131 29.03 4.38 -1.82
CA ALA A 131 29.17 5.23 -2.99
C ALA A 131 29.50 4.38 -4.21
N GLY A 132 28.99 4.73 -5.36
CA GLY A 132 29.23 3.97 -6.57
C GLY A 132 29.03 4.80 -7.83
N ALA A 133 29.68 4.34 -8.89
CA ALA A 133 29.55 4.87 -10.22
C ALA A 133 29.40 3.70 -11.21
N GLY A 134 28.82 4.01 -12.34
CA GLY A 134 28.62 3.00 -13.39
C GLY A 134 28.28 3.62 -14.72
N ASP A 135 27.99 2.77 -15.65
CA ASP A 135 27.65 3.17 -17.00
C ASP A 135 26.57 2.27 -17.58
N SER A 136 25.72 2.87 -18.37
CA SER A 136 24.73 2.22 -19.23
C SER A 136 24.92 2.71 -20.65
N LYS A 137 24.26 2.10 -21.62
CA LYS A 137 24.28 2.60 -23.02
C LYS A 137 23.76 4.04 -23.16
N ALA A 138 22.96 4.51 -22.20
CA ALA A 138 22.25 5.77 -22.28
C ALA A 138 22.88 6.85 -21.40
N ASN A 139 23.31 6.52 -20.17
CA ASN A 139 23.67 7.50 -19.14
C ASN A 139 24.82 6.99 -18.26
N SER A 140 25.65 7.93 -17.77
CA SER A 140 26.54 7.70 -16.65
C SER A 140 25.73 7.57 -15.35
N LEU A 141 26.05 6.57 -14.55
CA LEU A 141 25.29 6.19 -13.38
C LEU A 141 26.06 6.52 -12.09
N TYR A 142 25.31 6.88 -11.05
CA TYR A 142 25.87 7.15 -9.74
C TYR A 142 24.92 6.71 -8.62
N LEU A 143 25.50 6.44 -7.44
CA LEU A 143 24.75 6.28 -6.20
C LEU A 143 25.56 6.76 -5.00
N VAL A 144 24.87 7.32 -4.00
CA VAL A 144 25.42 7.68 -2.69
C VAL A 144 24.36 7.37 -1.63
N GLN A 145 24.66 6.44 -0.73
CA GLN A 145 23.72 5.91 0.25
C GLN A 145 24.32 5.90 1.65
N PRO A 146 24.27 7.02 2.40
CA PRO A 146 24.63 7.04 3.81
C PRO A 146 23.50 6.46 4.67
N LYS A 147 23.84 5.59 5.63
CA LYS A 147 22.95 4.96 6.60
C LYS A 147 23.63 4.99 7.95
N LEU A 148 23.18 5.87 8.84
CA LEU A 148 23.83 6.16 10.12
C LEU A 148 22.83 5.97 11.25
N PHE A 149 23.24 5.26 12.29
CA PHE A 149 22.39 4.90 13.40
C PHE A 149 23.13 5.11 14.73
N TYR A 150 22.40 5.63 15.71
CA TYR A 150 22.86 5.78 17.08
C TYR A 150 21.77 5.37 18.06
N TYR A 151 22.08 4.48 18.99
CA TYR A 151 21.16 4.04 20.03
C TYR A 151 21.82 4.12 21.41
N SER A 152 21.16 4.80 22.33
CA SER A 152 21.47 4.82 23.75
C SER A 152 20.22 4.51 24.58
N PRO A 153 20.32 4.27 25.89
CA PRO A 153 19.15 4.08 26.74
C PRO A 153 18.17 5.26 26.71
N GLU A 154 18.69 6.50 26.59
CA GLU A 154 17.86 7.71 26.66
C GLU A 154 17.36 8.17 25.28
N TYR A 155 18.19 8.06 24.23
CA TYR A 155 17.82 8.55 22.90
C TYR A 155 18.36 7.67 21.77
N SER A 156 17.70 7.74 20.63
CA SER A 156 18.17 7.21 19.36
C SER A 156 18.05 8.25 18.25
N VAL A 157 18.98 8.19 17.30
CA VAL A 157 18.96 9.02 16.10
C VAL A 157 19.31 8.14 14.92
N ASN A 158 18.49 8.18 13.88
CA ASN A 158 18.71 7.43 12.66
C ASN A 158 18.68 8.38 11.47
N PHE A 159 19.60 8.18 10.54
CA PHE A 159 19.64 8.92 9.29
C PHE A 159 19.84 7.96 8.11
N ILE A 160 18.99 8.10 7.08
CA ILE A 160 19.04 7.32 5.84
C ILE A 160 19.02 8.29 4.68
N GLY A 161 20.03 8.21 3.80
CA GLY A 161 20.07 8.95 2.55
C GLY A 161 20.17 7.99 1.36
N ASP A 162 19.62 8.40 0.23
CA ASP A 162 19.75 7.69 -1.04
C ASP A 162 19.66 8.67 -2.21
N ILE A 163 20.76 8.86 -2.88
CA ILE A 163 20.83 9.72 -4.08
C ILE A 163 21.36 8.83 -5.19
N ASN A 164 20.53 8.56 -6.20
CA ASN A 164 20.92 7.66 -7.28
C ASN A 164 20.14 7.92 -8.57
N ASN A 165 20.71 7.47 -9.70
CA ASN A 165 20.05 7.37 -10.99
C ASN A 165 20.12 5.96 -11.57
N ILE A 166 20.26 4.94 -10.71
CA ILE A 166 20.35 3.53 -11.09
C ILE A 166 18.99 2.80 -10.98
N GLY A 167 17.91 3.52 -10.69
CA GLY A 167 16.58 2.95 -10.55
C GLY A 167 16.31 2.27 -9.20
N GLU A 168 17.17 2.44 -8.20
CA GLU A 168 16.87 2.02 -6.84
C GLU A 168 15.91 3.04 -6.19
N VAL A 169 14.74 2.59 -5.74
CA VAL A 169 13.76 3.44 -5.05
C VAL A 169 13.85 3.22 -3.55
N ALA A 170 14.26 4.28 -2.84
CA ALA A 170 14.38 4.26 -1.40
C ALA A 170 13.01 4.32 -0.68
N PHE A 171 12.01 4.95 -1.33
CA PHE A 171 10.70 5.22 -0.75
C PHE A 171 9.58 4.93 -1.76
N SER A 172 8.70 3.99 -1.43
CA SER A 172 7.63 3.53 -2.33
C SER A 172 6.26 4.06 -1.91
N ARG A 173 5.26 3.94 -2.80
CA ARG A 173 3.85 4.26 -2.51
C ARG A 173 3.34 3.60 -1.23
N ARG A 174 3.71 2.34 -0.97
CA ARG A 174 3.31 1.63 0.24
C ARG A 174 3.95 2.24 1.48
N ASP A 175 5.23 2.63 1.39
CA ASP A 175 5.92 3.29 2.49
C ASP A 175 5.19 4.59 2.86
N TYR A 176 4.78 5.39 1.86
CA TYR A 176 3.95 6.57 2.10
C TYR A 176 2.67 6.25 2.87
N PHE A 177 1.91 5.23 2.44
CA PHE A 177 0.68 4.85 3.14
C PHE A 177 0.91 4.35 4.56
N ASN A 178 2.02 3.65 4.80
CA ASN A 178 2.39 3.21 6.14
C ASN A 178 2.69 4.42 7.04
N PHE A 179 3.45 5.39 6.55
CA PHE A 179 3.82 6.58 7.31
C PHE A 179 2.68 7.59 7.47
N SER A 180 1.81 7.72 6.49
CA SER A 180 0.63 8.58 6.60
C SER A 180 -0.39 8.08 7.61
N GLY A 181 -0.11 6.95 8.27
CA GLY A 181 -0.96 6.35 9.29
C GLY A 181 -2.16 5.61 8.71
N GLY A 182 -2.22 5.48 7.36
CA GLY A 182 -3.29 4.86 6.59
C GLY A 182 -4.60 5.05 7.31
N PHE A 183 -5.31 6.12 7.13
CA PHE A 183 -6.60 6.49 7.77
C PHE A 183 -7.08 5.51 8.83
N GLN A 184 -6.36 5.44 9.96
CA GLN A 184 -6.79 4.65 11.11
C GLN A 184 -7.78 5.47 11.92
N SER A 185 -8.93 5.73 11.33
CA SER A 185 -10.05 6.37 12.01
C SER A 185 -10.41 5.56 13.26
N PRO A 186 -10.48 6.18 14.46
CA PRO A 186 -10.90 5.53 15.70
C PRO A 186 -12.21 4.77 15.56
N SER A 187 -13.15 5.34 14.78
CA SER A 187 -14.49 4.79 14.55
C SER A 187 -14.56 3.75 13.42
N ARG A 188 -13.46 3.41 12.74
CA ARG A 188 -13.46 2.41 11.66
C ARG A 188 -14.00 1.06 12.11
N SER A 189 -13.83 0.71 13.37
CA SER A 189 -14.37 -0.52 13.96
C SER A 189 -15.88 -0.49 14.14
N SER A 190 -16.53 0.68 14.16
CA SER A 190 -17.98 0.81 14.34
C SER A 190 -18.82 0.37 13.13
N GLY A 191 -18.18 0.24 11.96
CA GLY A 191 -18.85 -0.16 10.72
C GLY A 191 -19.11 0.99 9.75
N THR A 192 -18.86 2.26 10.10
CA THR A 192 -18.94 3.38 9.18
C THR A 192 -17.64 3.58 8.43
N ASN A 193 -17.70 3.77 7.13
CA ASN A 193 -16.59 4.11 6.26
C ASN A 193 -16.96 5.33 5.40
N LEU A 194 -16.31 6.47 5.63
CA LEU A 194 -16.45 7.68 4.84
C LEU A 194 -15.25 7.83 3.92
N SER A 195 -15.48 7.91 2.61
CA SER A 195 -14.43 8.20 1.63
C SER A 195 -14.14 9.69 1.60
N LEU A 196 -12.85 10.06 1.65
CA LEU A 196 -12.39 11.45 1.50
C LEU A 196 -11.75 11.71 0.12
N GLY A 197 -11.90 10.76 -0.81
CA GLY A 197 -11.14 10.75 -2.05
C GLY A 197 -9.66 10.37 -1.83
N ASN A 198 -9.00 9.88 -2.85
CA ASN A 198 -7.59 9.49 -2.82
C ASN A 198 -6.86 9.99 -4.07
N ASN A 199 -7.15 11.22 -4.51
CA ASN A 199 -6.54 11.77 -5.72
C ASN A 199 -5.13 12.34 -5.48
N ASP A 200 -4.75 12.49 -4.20
CA ASP A 200 -3.54 13.19 -3.78
C ASP A 200 -2.22 12.49 -4.10
N ILE A 201 -2.26 11.18 -4.46
CA ILE A 201 -1.02 10.41 -4.61
C ILE A 201 -1.07 9.44 -5.81
N GLY A 202 -2.13 9.46 -6.59
CA GLY A 202 -2.40 8.46 -7.64
C GLY A 202 -1.23 8.23 -8.60
N PHE A 203 -0.50 9.27 -8.95
CA PHE A 203 0.64 9.24 -9.85
C PHE A 203 1.99 9.54 -9.15
N LEU A 204 1.97 9.94 -7.87
CA LEU A 204 3.17 10.37 -7.13
C LEU A 204 4.22 9.26 -6.96
N LEU A 205 3.83 8.00 -7.01
CA LEU A 205 4.72 6.91 -6.64
C LEU A 205 4.61 5.74 -7.62
N LEU A 206 5.51 5.75 -8.58
CA LEU A 206 5.60 4.71 -9.60
C LEU A 206 6.14 3.37 -9.07
N GLN A 207 5.73 2.31 -9.77
CA GLN A 207 6.39 1.02 -9.63
C GLN A 207 7.70 1.06 -10.41
N ASN A 208 8.83 0.85 -9.74
CA ASN A 208 10.18 0.91 -10.27
C ASN A 208 10.43 0.09 -11.53
N ASN A 209 9.70 -1.02 -11.67
CA ASN A 209 9.88 -1.94 -12.79
C ASN A 209 9.21 -1.50 -14.10
N ARG A 210 8.68 -0.27 -14.16
CA ARG A 210 7.97 0.28 -15.32
C ARG A 210 8.61 1.55 -15.87
N ALA A 211 9.68 2.03 -15.28
CA ALA A 211 10.36 3.24 -15.74
C ALA A 211 11.62 2.92 -16.52
N LYS A 212 11.82 3.66 -17.60
CA LYS A 212 13.01 3.59 -18.45
C LYS A 212 14.19 4.34 -17.83
N ASP A 213 13.92 5.40 -17.08
CA ASP A 213 14.90 6.16 -16.31
C ASP A 213 14.28 6.60 -14.99
N ILE A 214 15.07 6.54 -13.91
CA ILE A 214 14.65 6.93 -12.57
C ILE A 214 15.80 7.67 -11.90
N ASN A 215 15.56 8.91 -11.49
CA ASN A 215 16.46 9.68 -10.66
C ASN A 215 15.81 9.93 -9.31
N THR A 216 16.45 9.50 -8.24
CA THR A 216 15.91 9.58 -6.88
C THR A 216 16.85 10.35 -5.97
N LYS A 217 16.27 11.25 -5.17
CA LYS A 217 16.91 11.91 -4.04
C LYS A 217 16.03 11.68 -2.82
N PHE A 218 16.54 10.98 -1.84
CA PHE A 218 15.81 10.64 -0.63
C PHE A 218 16.65 10.96 0.60
N GLY A 219 16.02 11.54 1.62
CA GLY A 219 16.59 11.75 2.94
C GLY A 219 15.53 11.52 4.00
N ALA A 220 15.87 10.72 5.01
CA ALA A 220 15.00 10.46 6.15
C ALA A 220 15.81 10.55 7.46
N ALA A 221 15.25 11.22 8.44
CA ALA A 221 15.78 11.30 9.79
C ALA A 221 14.70 10.91 10.78
N ASN A 222 15.04 10.11 11.78
CA ASN A 222 14.15 9.71 12.86
C ASN A 222 14.87 9.89 14.19
N PHE A 223 14.16 10.32 15.21
CA PHE A 223 14.68 10.40 16.57
C PHE A 223 13.67 9.81 17.56
N SER A 224 14.18 9.31 18.67
CA SER A 224 13.42 8.96 19.87
C SER A 224 14.19 9.42 21.08
N TRP A 225 13.52 10.10 22.02
CA TRP A 225 14.11 10.64 23.23
C TRP A 225 13.22 10.34 24.44
N SER A 226 13.78 9.68 25.43
CA SER A 226 13.13 9.29 26.67
C SER A 226 13.77 10.01 27.86
N PRO A 227 13.49 11.32 28.09
CA PRO A 227 14.13 12.10 29.15
C PRO A 227 13.80 11.58 30.55
N LYS A 228 12.69 10.88 30.67
CA LYS A 228 12.22 10.18 31.88
C LYS A 228 11.56 8.87 31.48
N LYS A 229 11.53 7.90 32.38
CA LYS A 229 10.83 6.62 32.17
C LYS A 229 9.32 6.76 31.90
N THR A 230 8.76 7.93 32.16
CA THR A 230 7.34 8.24 32.02
C THR A 230 7.03 9.09 30.79
N LEU A 231 8.04 9.49 30.01
CA LEU A 231 7.87 10.39 28.87
C LEU A 231 8.78 9.95 27.73
N ASP A 232 8.16 9.57 26.61
CA ASP A 232 8.82 9.32 25.34
C ASP A 232 8.39 10.36 24.31
N ILE A 233 9.35 10.96 23.62
CA ILE A 233 9.14 11.91 22.53
C ILE A 233 9.87 11.35 21.33
N GLY A 234 9.19 11.28 20.20
CA GLY A 234 9.77 10.75 18.97
C GLY A 234 9.28 11.52 17.76
N GLY A 235 9.83 11.17 16.63
CA GLY A 235 9.38 11.72 15.37
C GLY A 235 10.32 11.40 14.23
N PHE A 236 9.88 11.75 13.03
CA PHE A 236 10.68 11.63 11.83
C PHE A 236 10.43 12.78 10.86
N ALA A 237 11.42 13.03 10.02
CA ALA A 237 11.30 13.88 8.84
C ALA A 237 11.74 13.06 7.62
N ILE A 238 10.97 13.11 6.55
CA ILE A 238 11.25 12.44 5.28
C ILE A 238 11.15 13.47 4.17
N PHE A 239 12.12 13.44 3.28
CA PHE A 239 12.10 14.17 2.01
C PHE A 239 12.39 13.18 0.87
N SER A 240 11.60 13.24 -0.19
CA SER A 240 11.80 12.44 -1.40
C SER A 240 11.55 13.30 -2.63
N ASN A 241 12.50 13.31 -3.56
CA ASN A 241 12.33 13.81 -4.92
C ASN A 241 12.57 12.66 -5.88
N SER A 242 11.66 12.41 -6.81
CA SER A 242 11.87 11.43 -7.87
C SER A 242 11.48 12.00 -9.23
N LYS A 243 12.39 11.84 -10.19
CA LYS A 243 12.12 12.11 -11.60
C LYS A 243 12.15 10.80 -12.36
N ASN A 244 11.06 10.49 -13.08
CA ASN A 244 10.85 9.23 -13.76
C ASN A 244 10.47 9.47 -15.21
N GLU A 245 11.07 8.70 -16.12
CA GLU A 245 10.73 8.68 -17.54
C GLU A 245 10.13 7.32 -17.88
N LEU A 246 8.88 7.33 -18.37
CA LEU A 246 8.18 6.13 -18.80
C LEU A 246 7.97 6.15 -20.28
N GLN A 247 8.03 4.97 -20.88
CA GLN A 247 7.63 4.73 -22.25
C GLN A 247 6.81 3.45 -22.27
N GLU A 248 5.62 3.52 -22.87
CA GLU A 248 4.74 2.37 -22.97
C GLU A 248 4.02 2.30 -24.34
N ASN A 249 3.80 1.07 -24.77
CA ASN A 249 2.89 0.74 -25.87
C ASN A 249 1.71 -0.03 -25.27
N ARG A 250 0.50 0.35 -25.65
CA ARG A 250 -0.69 -0.30 -25.11
C ARG A 250 -1.67 -0.61 -26.22
N SER A 251 -2.16 -1.86 -26.25
CA SER A 251 -3.27 -2.28 -27.08
C SER A 251 -4.52 -2.44 -26.22
N VAL A 252 -5.60 -1.81 -26.60
CA VAL A 252 -6.88 -1.78 -25.88
C VAL A 252 -7.95 -2.39 -26.75
N GLN A 253 -8.54 -3.47 -26.30
CA GLN A 253 -9.72 -4.08 -26.92
C GLN A 253 -10.97 -3.64 -26.15
N TYR A 254 -11.86 -2.93 -26.83
CA TYR A 254 -13.13 -2.52 -26.25
C TYR A 254 -14.13 -3.67 -26.29
N THR A 255 -14.59 -4.11 -25.11
CA THR A 255 -15.53 -5.25 -24.98
C THR A 255 -16.97 -4.83 -25.20
N VAL A 256 -17.26 -3.53 -25.02
CA VAL A 256 -18.57 -2.91 -25.29
C VAL A 256 -18.32 -1.57 -25.97
N ALA A 257 -18.17 -1.57 -27.27
CA ALA A 257 -17.97 -0.36 -28.05
C ALA A 257 -19.22 -0.08 -28.93
N PRO A 258 -19.46 1.19 -29.32
CA PRO A 258 -20.38 1.50 -30.40
C PRO A 258 -20.03 0.73 -31.67
N ALA A 259 -21.00 0.30 -32.43
CA ALA A 259 -20.79 -0.45 -33.67
C ALA A 259 -19.83 0.33 -34.60
N GLY A 260 -18.75 -0.32 -35.04
CA GLY A 260 -17.76 0.26 -35.94
C GLY A 260 -16.53 0.87 -35.31
N LEU A 261 -16.38 0.83 -33.97
CA LEU A 261 -15.16 1.23 -33.28
C LEU A 261 -14.12 0.10 -33.32
N ALA A 262 -12.92 0.44 -33.77
CA ALA A 262 -11.78 -0.48 -33.79
C ALA A 262 -11.11 -0.55 -32.39
N ASP A 263 -10.27 -1.57 -32.20
CA ASP A 263 -9.34 -1.61 -31.08
C ASP A 263 -8.37 -0.43 -31.17
N GLU A 264 -7.90 0.04 -30.01
CA GLU A 264 -7.04 1.21 -29.89
C GLU A 264 -5.61 0.80 -29.55
N ASP A 265 -4.66 1.20 -30.40
CA ASP A 265 -3.24 1.11 -30.11
C ASP A 265 -2.73 2.49 -29.68
N THR A 266 -2.01 2.52 -28.58
CA THR A 266 -1.49 3.76 -28.00
C THR A 266 0.00 3.66 -27.70
N GLN A 267 0.71 4.76 -27.90
CA GLN A 267 2.10 4.94 -27.49
C GLN A 267 2.20 6.16 -26.60
N SER A 268 2.83 6.04 -25.44
CA SER A 268 3.02 7.18 -24.55
C SER A 268 4.46 7.31 -24.07
N ASN A 269 4.90 8.56 -23.96
CA ASN A 269 6.11 8.98 -23.28
C ASN A 269 5.69 9.94 -22.15
N THR A 270 6.04 9.58 -20.91
CA THR A 270 5.63 10.33 -19.73
C THR A 270 6.85 10.73 -18.91
N SER A 271 6.98 12.01 -18.61
CA SER A 271 7.95 12.52 -17.63
C SER A 271 7.21 12.92 -16.36
N GLN A 272 7.64 12.38 -15.23
CA GLN A 272 7.05 12.70 -13.93
C GLN A 272 8.11 13.25 -12.99
N ASN A 273 7.79 14.33 -12.30
CA ASN A 273 8.60 14.90 -11.24
C ASN A 273 7.76 15.04 -9.97
N ASN A 274 8.21 14.36 -8.89
CA ASN A 274 7.47 14.25 -7.65
C ASN A 274 8.34 14.67 -6.47
N ASP A 275 7.87 15.65 -5.71
CA ASP A 275 8.43 16.09 -4.44
C ASP A 275 7.50 15.69 -3.30
N LEU A 276 8.06 15.16 -2.22
CA LEU A 276 7.31 14.79 -1.02
C LEU A 276 8.09 15.18 0.22
N GLY A 277 7.45 15.87 1.13
CA GLY A 277 7.91 16.19 2.48
C GLY A 277 6.95 15.67 3.52
N MET A 278 7.45 14.97 4.54
CA MET A 278 6.67 14.47 5.67
C MET A 278 7.37 14.82 6.98
N LEU A 279 6.61 15.26 7.96
CA LEU A 279 7.08 15.52 9.33
C LEU A 279 6.10 14.92 10.33
N LYS A 280 6.57 13.98 11.17
CA LYS A 280 5.78 13.41 12.27
C LYS A 280 6.43 13.72 13.62
N LEU A 281 5.60 14.07 14.59
CA LEU A 281 5.98 14.19 15.99
C LEU A 281 5.04 13.30 16.82
N THR A 282 5.63 12.56 17.77
CA THR A 282 4.89 11.67 18.68
C THR A 282 5.30 11.96 20.11
N THR A 283 4.35 11.88 21.03
CA THR A 283 4.60 12.00 22.47
C THR A 283 3.78 10.94 23.17
N LYS A 284 4.44 10.15 24.01
CA LYS A 284 3.81 9.19 24.92
C LYS A 284 4.16 9.55 26.35
N TYR A 285 3.14 9.84 27.15
CA TYR A 285 3.27 10.18 28.57
C TYR A 285 2.52 9.18 29.43
N GLN A 286 3.26 8.43 30.23
CA GLN A 286 2.75 7.38 31.13
C GLN A 286 3.23 7.66 32.57
N PRO A 287 2.55 8.56 33.33
CA PRO A 287 2.95 8.94 34.68
C PRO A 287 2.91 7.78 35.66
N ASN A 288 2.06 6.79 35.44
CA ASN A 288 1.91 5.54 36.19
C ASN A 288 1.28 4.44 35.33
N ALA A 289 1.14 3.22 35.87
CA ALA A 289 0.55 2.10 35.17
C ALA A 289 -0.93 2.28 34.76
N ASN A 290 -1.65 3.18 35.42
CA ASN A 290 -3.08 3.39 35.16
C ASN A 290 -3.38 4.47 34.13
N ASN A 291 -2.40 5.32 33.78
CA ASN A 291 -2.61 6.46 32.91
C ASN A 291 -1.60 6.43 31.75
N GLN A 292 -2.09 6.56 30.53
CA GLN A 292 -1.27 6.72 29.32
C GLN A 292 -1.92 7.74 28.39
N LEU A 293 -1.18 8.75 28.02
CA LEU A 293 -1.56 9.78 27.05
C LEU A 293 -0.62 9.68 25.86
N GLU A 294 -1.18 9.64 24.67
CA GLU A 294 -0.44 9.64 23.41
C GLU A 294 -0.95 10.78 22.52
N TYR A 295 -0.05 11.54 21.98
CA TYR A 295 -0.35 12.56 20.98
C TYR A 295 0.58 12.40 19.79
N GLU A 296 0.01 12.42 18.61
CA GLU A 296 0.73 12.37 17.35
C GLU A 296 0.27 13.49 16.42
N ALA A 297 1.21 14.06 15.68
CA ALA A 297 0.94 15.04 14.65
C ALA A 297 1.77 14.72 13.40
N LEU A 298 1.13 14.62 12.24
CA LEU A 298 1.76 14.33 10.96
C LEU A 298 1.36 15.38 9.94
N GLY A 299 2.35 16.08 9.39
CA GLY A 299 2.19 16.99 8.26
C GLY A 299 2.76 16.34 6.99
N ASN A 300 2.04 16.44 5.88
CA ASN A 300 2.48 16.02 4.55
C ASN A 300 2.33 17.20 3.58
N LEU A 301 3.34 17.39 2.75
CA LEU A 301 3.37 18.35 1.66
C LEU A 301 3.89 17.64 0.42
N SER A 302 3.24 17.78 -0.70
CA SER A 302 3.76 17.22 -1.94
C SER A 302 3.53 18.15 -3.13
N LYS A 303 4.35 17.94 -4.15
CA LYS A 303 4.21 18.59 -5.44
C LYS A 303 4.47 17.56 -6.52
N SER A 304 3.58 17.46 -7.47
CA SER A 304 3.75 16.57 -8.61
C SER A 304 3.45 17.27 -9.92
N THR A 305 4.25 16.95 -10.93
CA THR A 305 4.05 17.38 -12.32
C THR A 305 4.24 16.16 -13.21
N GLN A 306 3.30 15.93 -14.08
CA GLN A 306 3.36 14.88 -15.11
C GLN A 306 3.12 15.52 -16.49
N ASP A 307 4.09 15.38 -17.36
CA ASP A 307 4.01 15.71 -18.77
C ASP A 307 3.92 14.42 -19.56
N GLN A 308 2.90 14.28 -20.40
CA GLN A 308 2.71 13.06 -21.19
C GLN A 308 2.41 13.40 -22.65
N ARG A 309 3.23 12.90 -23.57
CA ARG A 309 2.92 12.85 -24.96
C ARG A 309 2.35 11.49 -25.34
N PHE A 310 1.17 11.52 -25.93
CA PHE A 310 0.36 10.35 -26.18
C PHE A 310 -0.06 10.31 -27.66
N ASN A 311 0.15 9.17 -28.32
CA ASN A 311 -0.31 8.94 -29.68
C ASN A 311 -1.30 7.78 -29.69
N SER A 312 -2.53 8.04 -30.10
CA SER A 312 -3.63 7.07 -30.19
C SER A 312 -3.95 6.82 -31.67
N SER A 313 -4.16 5.55 -32.02
CA SER A 313 -4.64 5.16 -33.35
C SER A 313 -6.04 5.71 -33.66
N LEU A 314 -6.80 6.11 -32.61
CA LEU A 314 -8.16 6.62 -32.76
C LEU A 314 -8.27 8.14 -32.56
N ASN A 315 -7.44 8.74 -31.68
CA ASN A 315 -7.55 10.15 -31.30
C ASN A 315 -6.35 11.02 -31.76
N GLY A 316 -5.35 10.41 -32.43
CA GLY A 316 -4.17 11.13 -32.90
C GLY A 316 -3.20 11.51 -31.78
N SER A 317 -2.47 12.61 -31.96
CA SER A 317 -1.47 13.11 -31.00
C SER A 317 -2.11 14.00 -29.94
N ILE A 318 -1.76 13.75 -28.67
CA ILE A 318 -2.29 14.45 -27.52
C ILE A 318 -1.15 14.76 -26.55
N ASP A 319 -0.97 16.02 -26.22
CA ASP A 319 -0.07 16.45 -25.15
C ASP A 319 -0.89 16.71 -23.88
N GLN A 320 -0.49 16.12 -22.76
CA GLN A 320 -1.18 16.24 -21.48
C GLN A 320 -0.23 16.75 -20.39
N LEU A 321 -0.73 17.63 -19.56
CA LEU A 321 -0.07 18.12 -18.36
C LEU A 321 -0.98 17.92 -17.16
N GLU A 322 -0.45 17.30 -16.12
CA GLU A 322 -1.10 17.21 -14.82
C GLU A 322 -0.19 17.82 -13.75
N THR A 323 -0.75 18.67 -12.89
CA THR A 323 -0.02 19.20 -11.73
C THR A 323 -0.89 19.14 -10.49
N THR A 324 -0.27 18.94 -9.32
CA THR A 324 -0.97 19.02 -8.03
C THR A 324 0.00 19.37 -6.91
N ASN A 325 -0.47 20.15 -5.91
CA ASN A 325 0.30 20.55 -4.73
C ASN A 325 -0.49 20.27 -3.43
N PRO A 326 -0.87 19.02 -3.14
CA PRO A 326 -1.68 18.69 -1.99
C PRO A 326 -0.90 18.85 -0.68
N TYR A 327 -1.64 19.21 0.39
CA TYR A 327 -1.14 19.11 1.74
C TYR A 327 -2.17 18.46 2.66
N SER A 328 -1.67 17.82 3.71
CA SER A 328 -2.52 17.29 4.78
C SER A 328 -1.87 17.45 6.15
N PHE A 329 -2.71 17.64 7.16
CA PHE A 329 -2.32 17.65 8.55
C PHE A 329 -3.24 16.70 9.32
N ASN A 330 -2.65 15.65 9.89
CA ASN A 330 -3.35 14.63 10.65
C ASN A 330 -2.82 14.62 12.08
N GLN A 331 -3.70 14.71 13.05
CA GLN A 331 -3.33 14.63 14.48
C GLN A 331 -4.24 13.67 15.22
N SER A 332 -3.67 12.94 16.17
CA SER A 332 -4.42 12.04 17.04
C SER A 332 -4.08 12.28 18.51
N LEU A 333 -5.08 12.14 19.34
CA LEU A 333 -4.98 12.23 20.80
C LEU A 333 -5.66 11.00 21.40
N ASN A 334 -4.88 10.19 22.11
CA ASN A 334 -5.38 8.98 22.75
C ASN A 334 -5.08 9.05 24.26
N TYR A 335 -6.09 8.77 25.08
CA TYR A 335 -5.93 8.71 26.52
C TYR A 335 -6.54 7.44 27.08
N TYR A 336 -5.73 6.66 27.77
CA TYR A 336 -6.11 5.37 28.37
C TYR A 336 -6.03 5.49 29.91
N TYR A 337 -7.13 5.09 30.56
CA TYR A 337 -7.26 5.21 32.01
C TYR A 337 -7.83 3.93 32.63
N THR A 338 -7.08 3.31 33.52
CA THR A 338 -7.54 2.20 34.35
C THR A 338 -7.99 2.74 35.70
N LEU A 339 -9.30 2.82 35.91
CA LEU A 339 -9.86 3.26 37.20
C LEU A 339 -9.59 2.25 38.31
N ASN A 340 -9.78 0.96 37.97
CA ASN A 340 -9.48 -0.19 38.84
C ASN A 340 -9.38 -1.47 37.99
N GLU A 341 -9.21 -2.62 38.63
CA GLU A 341 -9.04 -3.92 37.98
C GLU A 341 -10.22 -4.34 37.05
N THR A 342 -11.39 -3.73 37.24
CA THR A 342 -12.61 -4.05 36.48
C THR A 342 -13.07 -2.98 35.52
N ASN A 343 -12.56 -1.75 35.61
CA ASN A 343 -13.06 -0.59 34.86
C ASN A 343 -11.91 0.10 34.12
N ILE A 344 -11.98 0.11 32.80
CA ILE A 344 -11.00 0.72 31.90
C ILE A 344 -11.71 1.67 30.94
N PHE A 345 -11.13 2.84 30.71
CA PHE A 345 -11.61 3.84 29.78
C PHE A 345 -10.54 4.10 28.72
N ALA A 346 -10.97 4.34 27.46
CA ALA A 346 -10.12 4.85 26.42
C ALA A 346 -10.84 5.95 25.64
N PHE A 347 -10.23 7.11 25.57
CA PHE A 347 -10.63 8.19 24.67
C PHE A 347 -9.66 8.22 23.50
N GLU A 348 -10.18 8.14 22.28
CA GLU A 348 -9.37 8.22 21.06
C GLU A 348 -10.01 9.28 20.15
N ALA A 349 -9.20 10.21 19.64
CA ALA A 349 -9.64 11.24 18.72
C ALA A 349 -8.62 11.45 17.61
N GLN A 350 -9.10 11.65 16.40
CA GLN A 350 -8.31 11.98 15.22
C GLN A 350 -8.92 13.18 14.50
N HIS A 351 -8.08 14.13 14.10
CA HIS A 351 -8.48 15.29 13.32
C HIS A 351 -7.61 15.36 12.06
N LEU A 352 -8.26 15.41 10.91
CA LEU A 352 -7.63 15.48 9.59
C LEU A 352 -8.07 16.73 8.85
N ILE A 353 -7.09 17.51 8.38
CA ILE A 353 -7.27 18.58 7.40
C ILE A 353 -6.54 18.19 6.14
N LYS A 354 -7.18 18.34 4.98
CA LYS A 354 -6.63 17.99 3.67
C LYS A 354 -7.07 19.03 2.63
N ASP A 355 -6.17 19.43 1.74
CA ASP A 355 -6.44 20.31 0.62
C ASP A 355 -5.70 19.79 -0.61
N GLU A 356 -6.39 19.62 -1.72
CA GLU A 356 -5.89 19.10 -2.99
C GLU A 356 -6.32 20.05 -4.11
N ASP A 357 -5.38 20.40 -4.99
CA ASP A 357 -5.56 21.35 -6.08
C ASP A 357 -5.13 20.79 -7.45
N PRO A 358 -5.66 19.64 -7.90
CA PRO A 358 -5.24 19.08 -9.18
C PRO A 358 -5.66 19.95 -10.37
N PHE A 359 -4.70 20.21 -11.23
CA PHE A 359 -4.88 20.85 -12.53
C PHE A 359 -4.59 19.83 -13.64
N TYR A 360 -5.43 19.81 -14.65
CA TYR A 360 -5.28 18.99 -15.86
C TYR A 360 -5.38 19.84 -17.10
N ASN A 361 -4.51 19.60 -18.06
CA ASN A 361 -4.57 20.21 -19.41
C ASN A 361 -4.32 19.13 -20.47
N ALA A 362 -5.03 19.21 -21.58
CA ALA A 362 -4.83 18.36 -22.74
C ALA A 362 -4.94 19.20 -24.03
N ILE A 363 -3.95 19.05 -24.90
CA ILE A 363 -3.92 19.64 -26.24
C ILE A 363 -4.11 18.51 -27.25
N LEU A 364 -5.22 18.55 -28.00
CA LEU A 364 -5.58 17.57 -29.00
C LEU A 364 -5.32 18.15 -30.38
N GLU A 365 -4.24 17.68 -31.02
CA GLU A 365 -3.77 18.17 -32.31
C GLU A 365 -4.66 17.68 -33.47
N ASP A 366 -5.21 16.45 -33.38
CA ASP A 366 -6.10 15.88 -34.38
C ASP A 366 -7.58 16.22 -34.10
N LYS A 367 -8.00 17.40 -34.53
CA LYS A 367 -9.36 17.90 -34.31
C LYS A 367 -10.45 17.02 -34.89
N ALA A 368 -10.22 16.41 -36.07
CA ALA A 368 -11.23 15.63 -36.78
C ALA A 368 -11.71 14.43 -35.94
N ASN A 369 -10.78 13.78 -35.23
CA ASN A 369 -11.09 12.63 -34.39
C ASN A 369 -11.75 13.02 -33.06
N TYR A 370 -11.64 14.27 -32.66
CA TYR A 370 -12.21 14.78 -31.39
C TYR A 370 -13.45 15.65 -31.57
N GLU A 371 -13.87 15.96 -32.82
CA GLU A 371 -14.94 16.91 -33.15
C GLU A 371 -16.28 16.56 -32.47
N GLY A 372 -16.68 15.28 -32.45
CA GLY A 372 -17.89 14.82 -31.78
C GLY A 372 -17.92 15.14 -30.28
N THR A 373 -16.77 14.99 -29.63
CA THR A 373 -16.60 15.33 -28.20
C THR A 373 -16.55 16.84 -28.02
N ALA A 374 -15.79 17.54 -28.82
CA ALA A 374 -15.67 19.00 -28.79
C ALA A 374 -17.05 19.67 -28.88
N ASN A 375 -17.89 19.21 -29.84
CA ASN A 375 -19.28 19.70 -29.95
C ASN A 375 -20.11 19.36 -28.70
N SER A 376 -19.94 18.16 -28.13
CA SER A 376 -20.65 17.76 -26.91
C SER A 376 -20.24 18.58 -25.68
N LEU A 377 -18.97 19.02 -25.63
CA LEU A 377 -18.43 19.89 -24.60
C LEU A 377 -18.70 21.38 -24.87
N GLY A 378 -19.16 21.75 -26.07
CA GLY A 378 -19.40 23.14 -26.48
C GLY A 378 -18.13 23.95 -26.71
N LEU A 379 -17.06 23.28 -27.20
CA LEU A 379 -15.77 23.92 -27.50
C LEU A 379 -15.85 24.72 -28.79
N ASP A 380 -15.06 25.81 -28.85
CA ASP A 380 -14.86 26.58 -30.06
C ASP A 380 -13.99 25.82 -31.07
N GLY A 381 -14.64 25.36 -32.16
CA GLY A 381 -13.96 24.64 -33.24
C GLY A 381 -13.18 25.52 -34.20
N ALA A 382 -13.18 26.85 -34.08
CA ALA A 382 -12.43 27.73 -34.96
C ALA A 382 -10.91 27.80 -34.67
N GLN A 383 -10.48 27.26 -33.46
CA GLN A 383 -9.10 27.26 -33.02
C GLN A 383 -8.23 26.24 -33.79
N LEU A 384 -6.90 26.37 -33.75
CA LEU A 384 -5.95 25.48 -34.43
C LEU A 384 -6.03 24.06 -33.87
N ASP A 385 -6.13 23.89 -32.54
CA ASP A 385 -6.30 22.64 -31.82
C ASP A 385 -7.39 22.77 -30.76
N TYR A 386 -7.71 21.65 -30.06
CA TYR A 386 -8.55 21.70 -28.86
C TYR A 386 -7.65 21.67 -27.64
N ASN A 387 -7.49 22.83 -27.00
CA ASN A 387 -6.72 22.98 -25.77
C ASN A 387 -7.67 23.06 -24.57
N LEU A 388 -7.82 21.92 -23.85
CA LEU A 388 -8.74 21.75 -22.73
C LEU A 388 -8.02 21.86 -21.41
N GLY A 389 -8.56 22.64 -20.48
CA GLY A 389 -8.09 22.72 -19.11
C GLY A 389 -9.17 22.39 -18.11
N GLN A 390 -8.75 21.87 -16.95
CA GLN A 390 -9.61 21.76 -15.78
C GLN A 390 -8.83 22.05 -14.50
N GLU A 391 -9.37 22.95 -13.68
CA GLU A 391 -8.98 23.10 -12.28
C GLU A 391 -9.97 22.38 -11.38
N LYS A 392 -9.45 21.74 -10.34
CA LYS A 392 -10.22 21.10 -9.26
C LYS A 392 -9.65 21.55 -7.93
N ARG A 393 -10.48 21.63 -6.91
CA ARG A 393 -10.04 21.77 -5.53
C ARG A 393 -10.90 20.91 -4.62
N VAL A 394 -10.27 20.10 -3.80
CA VAL A 394 -10.94 19.24 -2.82
C VAL A 394 -10.41 19.58 -1.44
N GLN A 395 -11.29 20.08 -0.57
CA GLN A 395 -10.95 20.38 0.81
C GLN A 395 -11.71 19.47 1.75
N SER A 396 -11.04 18.93 2.77
CA SER A 396 -11.64 18.08 3.77
C SER A 396 -11.18 18.45 5.17
N ASN A 397 -12.14 18.54 6.09
CA ASN A 397 -11.90 18.73 7.51
C ASN A 397 -12.74 17.69 8.26
N GLN A 398 -12.09 16.72 8.92
CA GLN A 398 -12.77 15.61 9.58
C GLN A 398 -12.27 15.45 11.02
N LEU A 399 -13.21 15.34 11.93
CA LEU A 399 -13.01 14.91 13.31
C LEU A 399 -13.67 13.55 13.50
N ASP A 400 -12.91 12.60 14.03
CA ASP A 400 -13.37 11.29 14.45
C ASP A 400 -12.97 11.07 15.91
N ALA A 401 -13.94 10.83 16.78
CA ALA A 401 -13.68 10.67 18.21
C ALA A 401 -14.56 9.59 18.81
N LYS A 402 -14.02 8.82 19.74
CA LYS A 402 -14.76 7.81 20.51
C LYS A 402 -14.29 7.72 21.95
N LEU A 403 -15.21 7.33 22.80
CA LEU A 403 -14.98 6.93 24.18
C LEU A 403 -15.40 5.48 24.37
N ASP A 404 -14.47 4.64 24.68
CA ASP A 404 -14.68 3.24 25.05
C ASP A 404 -14.65 3.06 26.56
N TYR A 405 -15.58 2.27 27.08
CA TYR A 405 -15.60 1.82 28.46
C TYR A 405 -15.67 0.30 28.52
N TRP A 406 -14.69 -0.32 29.13
CA TRP A 406 -14.69 -1.76 29.43
C TRP A 406 -15.01 -2.01 30.88
N ASN A 407 -16.01 -2.88 31.10
CA ASN A 407 -16.30 -3.47 32.41
C ASN A 407 -15.92 -4.95 32.39
N ILE A 408 -14.95 -5.34 33.21
CA ILE A 408 -14.47 -6.70 33.35
C ILE A 408 -15.34 -7.40 34.38
N LEU A 409 -16.26 -8.26 33.91
CA LEU A 409 -17.17 -9.02 34.77
C LEU A 409 -16.43 -10.14 35.52
N ASN A 410 -15.50 -10.78 34.82
CA ASN A 410 -14.62 -11.81 35.40
C ASN A 410 -13.45 -12.09 34.43
N LYS A 411 -12.53 -13.01 34.79
CA LYS A 411 -11.36 -13.39 33.95
C LYS A 411 -11.71 -13.93 32.56
N LYS A 412 -12.98 -14.24 32.28
CA LYS A 412 -13.43 -14.85 31.01
C LYS A 412 -14.41 -13.96 30.25
N SER A 413 -14.92 -12.89 30.84
CA SER A 413 -15.91 -12.05 30.19
C SER A 413 -15.77 -10.58 30.52
N ASN A 414 -16.00 -9.73 29.53
CA ASN A 414 -16.10 -8.27 29.68
C ASN A 414 -17.17 -7.73 28.74
N ILE A 415 -17.66 -6.53 29.07
CA ILE A 415 -18.53 -5.72 28.23
C ILE A 415 -17.73 -4.49 27.82
N ASN A 416 -17.81 -4.12 26.56
CA ASN A 416 -17.34 -2.84 26.03
C ASN A 416 -18.54 -2.01 25.58
N LEU A 417 -18.59 -0.78 26.05
CA LEU A 417 -19.53 0.25 25.60
C LEU A 417 -18.73 1.33 24.87
N THR A 418 -19.15 1.68 23.66
CA THR A 418 -18.49 2.69 22.84
C THR A 418 -19.48 3.81 22.53
N LEU A 419 -19.11 5.04 22.79
CA LEU A 419 -19.79 6.24 22.32
C LEU A 419 -18.85 6.97 21.36
N GLY A 420 -19.30 7.26 20.13
CA GLY A 420 -18.42 7.91 19.17
C GLY A 420 -19.13 8.81 18.18
N THR A 421 -18.35 9.59 17.46
CA THR A 421 -18.82 10.50 16.42
C THR A 421 -17.81 10.67 15.31
N ILE A 422 -18.29 10.79 14.07
CA ILE A 422 -17.52 11.26 12.92
C ILE A 422 -18.20 12.53 12.39
N LEU A 423 -17.45 13.62 12.35
CA LEU A 423 -17.90 14.89 11.78
C LEU A 423 -16.98 15.22 10.61
N SER A 424 -17.54 15.45 9.42
CA SER A 424 -16.76 15.79 8.24
C SER A 424 -17.41 16.93 7.46
N HIS A 425 -16.57 17.89 7.10
CA HIS A 425 -16.91 18.95 6.16
C HIS A 425 -16.00 18.84 4.96
N GLN A 426 -16.59 18.67 3.76
CA GLN A 426 -15.88 18.54 2.51
C GLN A 426 -16.39 19.58 1.52
N GLN A 427 -15.48 20.15 0.72
CA GLN A 427 -15.79 21.05 -0.39
C GLN A 427 -15.17 20.51 -1.67
N PHE A 428 -15.88 20.64 -2.78
CA PHE A 428 -15.38 20.31 -4.11
C PHE A 428 -15.78 21.42 -5.09
N ASP A 429 -14.76 22.07 -5.62
CA ASP A 429 -14.87 23.06 -6.68
C ASP A 429 -14.20 22.53 -7.93
N SER A 430 -14.81 22.70 -9.10
CA SER A 430 -14.18 22.40 -10.36
C SER A 430 -14.72 23.24 -11.50
N HIS A 431 -13.88 23.54 -12.48
CA HIS A 431 -14.32 24.15 -13.73
C HIS A 431 -13.49 23.68 -14.91
N ILE A 432 -14.18 23.43 -16.02
CA ILE A 432 -13.59 23.14 -17.32
C ILE A 432 -13.49 24.43 -18.10
N PHE A 433 -12.42 24.60 -18.87
CA PHE A 433 -12.21 25.72 -19.77
C PHE A 433 -11.45 25.30 -21.03
N GLN A 434 -11.53 26.11 -22.07
CA GLN A 434 -10.72 25.98 -23.29
C GLN A 434 -9.79 27.20 -23.37
N PHE A 435 -8.52 26.95 -23.65
CA PHE A 435 -7.59 27.99 -24.07
C PHE A 435 -7.74 28.22 -25.58
N LEU A 436 -7.99 29.45 -25.97
CA LEU A 436 -8.03 29.84 -27.37
C LEU A 436 -6.59 30.11 -27.89
N ASP A 437 -6.41 30.18 -29.20
CA ASP A 437 -5.12 30.45 -29.86
C ASP A 437 -4.48 31.77 -29.39
N ASN A 438 -5.29 32.72 -28.95
CA ASN A 438 -4.83 34.00 -28.35
C ASN A 438 -4.51 33.92 -26.87
N GLN A 439 -4.46 32.72 -26.28
CA GLN A 439 -4.25 32.44 -24.86
C GLN A 439 -5.39 32.92 -23.94
N THR A 440 -6.56 33.25 -24.48
CA THR A 440 -7.73 33.59 -23.66
C THR A 440 -8.40 32.30 -23.18
N GLU A 441 -8.76 32.28 -21.91
CA GLU A 441 -9.53 31.23 -21.29
C GLU A 441 -11.03 31.46 -21.49
N VAL A 442 -11.74 30.46 -22.02
CA VAL A 442 -13.19 30.52 -22.25
C VAL A 442 -13.84 29.30 -21.61
N ARG A 443 -14.92 29.53 -20.87
CA ARG A 443 -15.73 28.43 -20.30
C ARG A 443 -16.71 27.92 -21.35
N PRO A 444 -16.60 26.64 -21.72
CA PRO A 444 -17.55 26.03 -22.67
C PRO A 444 -18.94 25.85 -22.03
N THR A 445 -19.94 25.71 -22.86
CA THR A 445 -21.29 25.33 -22.44
C THR A 445 -21.58 23.90 -22.98
N PRO A 446 -21.37 22.85 -22.18
CA PRO A 446 -21.59 21.48 -22.62
C PRO A 446 -23.06 21.23 -22.99
N VAL A 447 -23.29 20.46 -24.03
CA VAL A 447 -24.64 19.98 -24.40
C VAL A 447 -25.06 18.79 -23.54
N ILE A 448 -24.06 18.07 -23.01
CA ILE A 448 -24.23 16.93 -22.09
C ILE A 448 -24.18 17.41 -20.62
N ALA A 449 -24.64 16.60 -19.70
CA ALA A 449 -24.62 16.87 -18.24
C ALA A 449 -25.27 18.21 -17.85
N ASN A 450 -26.48 18.44 -18.36
CA ASN A 450 -27.30 19.64 -18.08
C ASN A 450 -26.57 20.97 -18.39
N GLY A 451 -25.57 20.97 -19.25
CA GLY A 451 -24.87 22.18 -19.70
C GLY A 451 -23.94 22.82 -18.68
N ALA A 452 -23.60 22.14 -17.59
CA ALA A 452 -22.74 22.69 -16.56
C ALA A 452 -21.27 22.19 -16.70
N ALA A 453 -20.36 23.15 -16.85
CA ALA A 453 -18.89 22.91 -16.85
C ALA A 453 -18.24 23.22 -15.49
N THR A 454 -19.04 23.54 -14.48
CA THR A 454 -18.57 23.97 -13.15
C THR A 454 -19.27 23.22 -12.04
N ASN A 455 -18.57 23.00 -10.95
CA ASN A 455 -19.11 22.46 -9.71
C ASN A 455 -18.70 23.34 -8.53
N ASP A 456 -19.62 23.49 -7.57
CA ASP A 456 -19.42 24.14 -6.27
C ASP A 456 -20.25 23.32 -5.25
N ILE A 457 -19.59 22.47 -4.48
CA ILE A 457 -20.26 21.54 -3.57
C ILE A 457 -19.72 21.73 -2.16
N ALA A 458 -20.65 21.85 -1.20
CA ALA A 458 -20.35 21.76 0.22
C ALA A 458 -21.10 20.57 0.82
N TYR A 459 -20.36 19.56 1.27
CA TYR A 459 -20.88 18.32 1.84
C TYR A 459 -20.54 18.26 3.33
N ASN A 460 -21.58 18.10 4.16
CA ASN A 460 -21.42 17.89 5.60
C ASN A 460 -21.96 16.51 5.96
N PHE A 461 -21.18 15.78 6.71
CA PHE A 461 -21.47 14.45 7.20
C PHE A 461 -21.31 14.39 8.72
N SER A 462 -22.30 13.80 9.38
CA SER A 462 -22.24 13.49 10.81
C SER A 462 -22.71 12.07 11.05
N ASP A 463 -21.96 11.30 11.80
CA ASP A 463 -22.32 10.01 12.37
C ASP A 463 -22.17 10.09 13.88
N MET A 464 -23.24 9.83 14.63
CA MET A 464 -23.20 9.63 16.08
C MET A 464 -23.60 8.19 16.37
N TYR A 465 -22.77 7.46 17.14
CA TYR A 465 -23.05 6.04 17.35
C TYR A 465 -22.81 5.58 18.78
N LEU A 466 -23.58 4.55 19.16
CA LEU A 466 -23.42 3.80 20.41
C LEU A 466 -23.20 2.33 20.07
N GLY A 467 -22.07 1.77 20.51
CA GLY A 467 -21.70 0.37 20.34
C GLY A 467 -21.74 -0.42 21.63
N VAL A 468 -22.11 -1.68 21.54
CA VAL A 468 -22.08 -2.65 22.66
C VAL A 468 -21.44 -3.95 22.17
N HIS A 469 -20.37 -4.40 22.84
CA HIS A 469 -19.74 -5.68 22.58
C HIS A 469 -19.63 -6.50 23.86
N TYR A 470 -19.91 -7.79 23.76
CA TYR A 470 -19.77 -8.72 24.87
C TYR A 470 -18.75 -9.80 24.54
N ARG A 471 -17.62 -9.80 25.24
CA ARG A 471 -16.59 -10.84 25.08
C ARG A 471 -16.77 -11.94 26.11
N LEU A 472 -16.81 -13.19 25.62
CA LEU A 472 -16.94 -14.40 26.43
C LEU A 472 -15.92 -15.45 26.00
N LYS A 473 -15.08 -15.90 26.92
CA LYS A 473 -14.17 -17.03 26.72
C LYS A 473 -14.74 -18.30 27.33
N SER A 474 -15.02 -19.31 26.52
CA SER A 474 -15.52 -20.62 26.93
C SER A 474 -14.64 -21.72 26.37
N GLY A 475 -13.85 -22.38 27.26
CA GLY A 475 -12.88 -23.39 26.83
C GLY A 475 -11.86 -22.83 25.83
N LYS A 476 -11.87 -23.40 24.61
CA LYS A 476 -11.01 -22.99 23.49
C LYS A 476 -11.60 -21.87 22.63
N PHE A 477 -12.83 -21.48 22.87
CA PHE A 477 -13.53 -20.46 22.11
C PHE A 477 -13.54 -19.11 22.84
N THR A 478 -13.37 -18.04 22.07
CA THR A 478 -13.66 -16.67 22.52
C THR A 478 -14.68 -16.09 21.53
N PHE A 479 -15.84 -15.70 22.05
CA PHE A 479 -16.91 -15.08 21.29
C PHE A 479 -16.98 -13.62 21.64
N THR A 480 -17.11 -12.76 20.63
CA THR A 480 -17.32 -11.31 20.82
C THR A 480 -18.40 -10.83 19.85
N PRO A 481 -19.70 -11.09 20.14
CA PRO A 481 -20.78 -10.45 19.43
C PRO A 481 -20.87 -8.99 19.77
N GLY A 482 -21.25 -8.18 18.80
CA GLY A 482 -21.43 -6.74 18.94
C GLY A 482 -22.53 -6.19 18.04
N VAL A 483 -22.98 -5.01 18.39
CA VAL A 483 -23.87 -4.20 17.57
C VAL A 483 -23.62 -2.73 17.85
N SER A 484 -23.63 -1.90 16.82
CA SER A 484 -23.61 -0.45 16.93
C SER A 484 -24.87 0.15 16.31
N ALA A 485 -25.42 1.14 16.99
CA ALA A 485 -26.55 1.94 16.53
C ALA A 485 -26.01 3.30 16.08
N HIS A 486 -26.28 3.67 14.84
CA HIS A 486 -25.78 4.88 14.19
C HIS A 486 -26.90 5.84 13.83
N ALA A 487 -26.71 7.12 14.12
CA ALA A 487 -27.54 8.22 13.68
C ALA A 487 -26.75 9.07 12.68
N TYR A 488 -27.11 8.96 11.41
CA TYR A 488 -26.48 9.69 10.31
C TYR A 488 -27.25 10.97 10.01
N ALA A 489 -26.52 12.06 9.79
CA ALA A 489 -27.04 13.31 9.27
C ALA A 489 -26.12 13.82 8.16
N ILE A 490 -26.69 13.98 6.97
CA ILE A 490 -25.98 14.36 5.75
C ILE A 490 -26.61 15.60 5.16
N SER A 491 -25.80 16.53 4.69
CA SER A 491 -26.23 17.72 3.97
C SER A 491 -25.30 17.97 2.79
N ASN A 492 -25.86 18.01 1.60
CA ASN A 492 -25.20 18.37 0.35
C ASN A 492 -25.80 19.67 -0.16
N ARG A 493 -24.95 20.68 -0.42
CA ARG A 493 -25.35 21.95 -1.04
C ARG A 493 -24.56 22.12 -2.34
N GLN A 494 -25.27 22.30 -3.44
CA GLN A 494 -24.71 22.47 -4.76
C GLN A 494 -25.52 23.50 -5.56
N THR A 495 -24.88 24.48 -6.20
CA THR A 495 -25.52 25.53 -7.00
C THR A 495 -26.70 26.22 -6.30
N GLY A 496 -26.60 26.42 -4.98
CA GLY A 496 -27.63 27.04 -4.14
C GLY A 496 -28.74 26.08 -3.66
N VAL A 497 -28.84 24.87 -4.18
CA VAL A 497 -29.79 23.84 -3.73
C VAL A 497 -29.19 23.03 -2.58
N LYS A 498 -29.94 22.83 -1.52
CA LYS A 498 -29.52 22.05 -0.36
C LYS A 498 -30.38 20.78 -0.25
N THR A 499 -29.75 19.62 -0.25
CA THR A 499 -30.37 18.32 0.03
C THR A 499 -29.92 17.84 1.41
N THR A 500 -30.82 17.25 2.19
CA THR A 500 -30.52 16.69 3.51
C THR A 500 -31.10 15.29 3.62
N ASP A 501 -30.32 14.38 4.23
CA ASP A 501 -30.75 13.01 4.54
C ASP A 501 -30.37 12.66 5.98
N ASN A 502 -31.34 12.14 6.75
CA ASN A 502 -31.13 11.73 8.13
C ASN A 502 -31.76 10.34 8.34
N PHE A 503 -30.99 9.40 8.82
CA PHE A 503 -31.47 8.04 9.04
C PHE A 503 -30.70 7.31 10.15
N PHE A 504 -31.26 6.19 10.59
CA PHE A 504 -30.65 5.32 11.59
C PHE A 504 -30.28 3.97 10.97
N ARG A 505 -29.16 3.38 11.44
CA ARG A 505 -28.76 2.01 11.11
C ARG A 505 -28.25 1.26 12.33
N PHE A 506 -28.52 -0.05 12.33
CA PHE A 506 -27.91 -0.99 13.26
C PHE A 506 -26.91 -1.84 12.46
N LEU A 507 -25.65 -1.84 12.92
CA LEU A 507 -24.57 -2.55 12.27
C LEU A 507 -24.06 -3.65 13.21
N PRO A 508 -24.51 -4.91 13.02
CA PRO A 508 -24.03 -6.04 13.79
C PRO A 508 -22.65 -6.46 13.36
N ASP A 509 -21.86 -6.92 14.32
CA ASP A 509 -20.57 -7.57 14.11
C ASP A 509 -20.37 -8.76 15.05
N MET A 510 -19.43 -9.63 14.71
CA MET A 510 -19.09 -10.80 15.52
C MET A 510 -17.66 -11.23 15.26
N ASN A 511 -16.90 -11.44 16.32
CA ASN A 511 -15.60 -12.11 16.25
C ASN A 511 -15.64 -13.43 17.03
N VAL A 512 -15.17 -14.51 16.40
CA VAL A 512 -15.05 -15.85 17.01
C VAL A 512 -13.64 -16.35 16.84
N ILE A 513 -12.96 -16.59 17.95
CA ILE A 513 -11.63 -17.19 17.96
C ILE A 513 -11.72 -18.60 18.51
N PHE A 514 -11.23 -19.57 17.74
CA PHE A 514 -11.08 -20.96 18.16
C PHE A 514 -9.60 -21.29 18.30
N GLN A 515 -9.13 -21.35 19.55
CA GLN A 515 -7.76 -21.74 19.90
C GLN A 515 -7.65 -23.27 19.92
N ILE A 516 -7.32 -23.89 18.78
CA ILE A 516 -7.23 -25.35 18.62
C ILE A 516 -6.09 -25.89 19.50
N LYS A 517 -4.90 -25.26 19.38
CA LYS A 517 -3.71 -25.43 20.23
C LYS A 517 -3.09 -24.07 20.52
N LYS A 518 -2.10 -23.98 21.39
CA LYS A 518 -1.38 -22.71 21.63
C LYS A 518 -0.74 -22.11 20.37
N SER A 519 -0.36 -22.98 19.43
CA SER A 519 0.26 -22.63 18.14
C SER A 519 -0.70 -22.75 16.94
N GLU A 520 -2.00 -22.93 17.18
CA GLU A 520 -2.97 -23.17 16.11
C GLU A 520 -4.29 -22.46 16.42
N THR A 521 -4.69 -21.53 15.57
CA THR A 521 -5.85 -20.64 15.77
C THR A 521 -6.66 -20.55 14.50
N LEU A 522 -7.98 -20.58 14.65
CA LEU A 522 -8.95 -20.19 13.63
C LEU A 522 -9.70 -18.95 14.13
N ASN A 523 -9.75 -17.91 13.32
CA ASN A 523 -10.43 -16.66 13.64
C ASN A 523 -11.46 -16.34 12.55
N LEU A 524 -12.73 -16.18 12.94
CA LEU A 524 -13.84 -15.77 12.10
C LEU A 524 -14.26 -14.36 12.54
N ASN A 525 -14.27 -13.44 11.60
CA ASN A 525 -14.77 -12.07 11.80
C ASN A 525 -15.88 -11.79 10.80
N TYR A 526 -17.03 -11.40 11.30
CA TYR A 526 -18.17 -10.92 10.51
C TYR A 526 -18.43 -9.46 10.86
N ARG A 527 -18.72 -8.63 9.87
CA ARG A 527 -19.08 -7.23 10.06
C ARG A 527 -20.03 -6.75 8.98
N MET A 528 -21.06 -6.05 9.39
CA MET A 528 -21.90 -5.23 8.50
C MET A 528 -21.34 -3.82 8.45
N GLN A 529 -21.23 -3.23 7.26
CA GLN A 529 -20.58 -1.93 7.05
C GLN A 529 -21.43 -1.03 6.17
N THR A 530 -21.46 0.26 6.52
CA THR A 530 -22.01 1.33 5.71
C THR A 530 -20.88 2.16 5.12
N GLN A 531 -20.91 2.36 3.80
CA GLN A 531 -19.92 3.15 3.08
C GLN A 531 -20.55 4.38 2.46
N PHE A 532 -19.92 5.53 2.69
CA PHE A 532 -20.29 6.82 2.10
C PHE A 532 -19.24 7.19 1.06
N THR A 533 -19.72 7.74 -0.06
CA THR A 533 -18.84 8.15 -1.17
C THR A 533 -18.17 9.50 -0.88
N ASP A 534 -17.16 9.85 -1.65
CA ASP A 534 -16.50 11.15 -1.56
C ASP A 534 -17.34 12.28 -2.20
N VAL A 535 -16.99 13.52 -1.86
CA VAL A 535 -17.73 14.72 -2.28
C VAL A 535 -17.80 14.89 -3.79
N SER A 536 -16.75 14.47 -4.54
CA SER A 536 -16.72 14.63 -6.01
C SER A 536 -17.78 13.81 -6.74
N GLN A 537 -18.24 12.69 -6.15
CA GLN A 537 -19.28 11.84 -6.72
C GLN A 537 -20.67 12.53 -6.78
N PHE A 538 -20.85 13.59 -6.02
CA PHE A 538 -22.09 14.39 -6.06
C PHE A 538 -22.08 15.48 -7.14
N ALA A 539 -20.96 15.70 -7.85
CA ALA A 539 -20.78 16.76 -8.82
C ALA A 539 -21.71 16.64 -10.03
N SER A 540 -22.80 17.42 -10.09
CA SER A 540 -23.77 17.36 -11.18
C SER A 540 -23.26 17.96 -12.49
N GLY A 541 -22.28 18.86 -12.44
CA GLY A 541 -21.57 19.36 -13.61
C GLY A 541 -20.51 18.37 -14.11
N LEU A 542 -20.03 18.59 -15.33
CA LEU A 542 -18.97 17.76 -15.91
C LEU A 542 -17.64 17.93 -15.18
N VAL A 543 -16.92 16.83 -15.08
CA VAL A 543 -15.55 16.75 -14.60
C VAL A 543 -14.74 15.94 -15.63
N LEU A 544 -13.58 16.44 -16.04
CA LEU A 544 -12.63 15.71 -16.86
C LEU A 544 -11.77 14.83 -15.93
N ASN A 545 -11.84 13.52 -16.10
CA ASN A 545 -10.83 12.64 -15.50
C ASN A 545 -9.56 12.64 -16.37
N ASN A 546 -9.75 12.63 -17.68
CA ASN A 546 -8.75 12.88 -18.73
C ASN A 546 -9.48 13.18 -20.04
N TYR A 547 -8.74 13.39 -21.15
CA TYR A 547 -9.29 13.77 -22.45
C TYR A 547 -10.36 12.80 -23.01
N ASN A 548 -10.35 11.52 -22.62
CA ASN A 548 -11.29 10.49 -23.09
C ASN A 548 -12.24 9.95 -22.02
N SER A 549 -12.22 10.51 -20.81
CA SER A 549 -13.03 10.07 -19.69
C SER A 549 -13.64 11.23 -18.94
N LEU A 550 -14.89 11.44 -19.19
CA LEU A 550 -15.73 12.45 -18.54
C LEU A 550 -16.52 11.81 -17.39
N PHE A 551 -16.85 12.60 -16.42
CA PHE A 551 -17.65 12.20 -15.28
C PHE A 551 -18.71 13.27 -14.98
N SER A 552 -19.92 12.83 -14.65
CA SER A 552 -20.97 13.69 -14.09
C SER A 552 -21.57 12.96 -12.92
N GLY A 553 -21.40 13.48 -11.72
CA GLY A 553 -21.91 12.87 -10.49
C GLY A 553 -23.42 12.96 -10.34
N SER A 554 -23.90 12.49 -9.20
CA SER A 554 -25.32 12.51 -8.86
C SER A 554 -25.51 13.09 -7.46
N PRO A 555 -26.33 14.16 -7.28
CA PRO A 555 -26.54 14.80 -5.98
C PRO A 555 -27.36 13.93 -5.01
N ASP A 556 -28.06 12.89 -5.50
CA ASP A 556 -28.98 12.04 -4.73
C ASP A 556 -28.36 10.70 -4.32
N LEU A 557 -27.02 10.57 -4.32
CA LEU A 557 -26.36 9.35 -3.94
C LEU A 557 -26.55 9.03 -2.45
N GLN A 558 -26.90 7.79 -2.19
CA GLN A 558 -27.06 7.23 -0.84
C GLN A 558 -25.86 6.37 -0.46
N SER A 559 -25.77 6.04 0.83
CA SER A 559 -24.73 5.15 1.34
C SER A 559 -24.89 3.71 0.84
N ALA A 560 -23.75 3.06 0.59
CA ALA A 560 -23.70 1.62 0.30
C ALA A 560 -23.72 0.80 1.60
N LEU A 561 -24.22 -0.44 1.51
CA LEU A 561 -24.32 -1.40 2.62
C LEU A 561 -23.70 -2.73 2.21
N SER A 562 -22.83 -3.28 3.06
CA SER A 562 -22.16 -4.55 2.75
C SER A 562 -21.99 -5.45 3.97
N HIS A 563 -21.95 -6.77 3.70
CA HIS A 563 -21.51 -7.79 4.64
C HIS A 563 -20.08 -8.18 4.32
N ASN A 564 -19.24 -8.19 5.34
CA ASN A 564 -17.86 -8.65 5.23
C ASN A 564 -17.63 -9.84 6.17
N VAL A 565 -17.11 -10.94 5.64
CA VAL A 565 -16.75 -12.14 6.39
C VAL A 565 -15.28 -12.44 6.16
N ASN A 566 -14.49 -12.48 7.22
CA ASN A 566 -13.09 -12.86 7.15
C ASN A 566 -12.86 -14.11 8.00
N LEU A 567 -12.27 -15.14 7.40
CA LEU A 567 -11.85 -16.37 8.07
C LEU A 567 -10.35 -16.53 7.92
N SER A 568 -9.62 -16.55 9.03
CA SER A 568 -8.18 -16.79 9.03
C SER A 568 -7.83 -18.04 9.85
N TYR A 569 -6.97 -18.86 9.29
CA TYR A 569 -6.39 -20.04 9.94
C TYR A 569 -4.89 -19.89 10.00
N TYR A 570 -4.35 -20.23 11.15
CA TYR A 570 -2.94 -20.13 11.43
C TYR A 570 -2.46 -21.34 12.23
N SER A 571 -1.33 -21.93 11.83
CA SER A 571 -0.67 -23.02 12.53
C SER A 571 0.84 -22.96 12.37
N PHE A 572 1.57 -23.03 13.48
CA PHE A 572 3.03 -23.13 13.49
C PHE A 572 3.52 -24.27 14.36
N ASN A 573 4.33 -25.14 13.79
CA ASN A 573 4.99 -26.21 14.51
C ASN A 573 6.50 -25.97 14.53
N MET A 574 7.01 -25.59 15.70
CA MET A 574 8.43 -25.26 15.87
C MET A 574 9.38 -26.47 15.86
N PHE A 575 8.88 -27.70 16.06
CA PHE A 575 9.74 -28.91 16.06
C PHE A 575 10.16 -29.32 14.65
N ASN A 576 9.32 -29.07 13.66
CA ASN A 576 9.60 -29.38 12.26
C ASN A 576 9.51 -28.15 11.36
N TYR A 577 9.41 -26.94 11.96
CA TYR A 577 9.32 -25.65 11.28
C TYR A 577 8.27 -25.64 10.16
N THR A 578 7.11 -26.25 10.44
CA THR A 578 5.97 -26.22 9.53
C THR A 578 5.11 -25.01 9.86
N ASN A 579 4.85 -24.17 8.87
CA ASN A 579 3.98 -23.03 8.95
C ASN A 579 2.83 -23.20 7.94
N VAL A 580 1.60 -23.02 8.41
CA VAL A 580 0.39 -23.03 7.58
C VAL A 580 -0.40 -21.78 7.88
N PHE A 581 -0.67 -21.01 6.84
CA PHE A 581 -1.52 -19.84 6.90
C PHE A 581 -2.59 -19.94 5.82
N ALA A 582 -3.82 -19.58 6.14
CA ALA A 582 -4.89 -19.41 5.17
C ALA A 582 -5.79 -18.25 5.62
N ASN A 583 -6.19 -17.42 4.67
CA ASN A 583 -7.15 -16.33 4.88
C ASN A 583 -8.16 -16.32 3.75
N ILE A 584 -9.43 -16.20 4.09
CA ILE A 584 -10.54 -16.07 3.15
C ILE A 584 -11.31 -14.82 3.56
N ASN A 585 -11.46 -13.89 2.64
CA ASN A 585 -12.26 -12.70 2.81
C ASN A 585 -13.39 -12.72 1.76
N TYR A 586 -14.64 -12.68 2.23
CA TYR A 586 -15.82 -12.59 1.40
C TYR A 586 -16.57 -11.28 1.71
N ASN A 587 -16.82 -10.50 0.68
CA ASN A 587 -17.62 -9.28 0.76
C ASN A 587 -18.82 -9.39 -0.14
N LYS A 588 -20.01 -9.02 0.39
CA LYS A 588 -21.25 -8.91 -0.37
C LYS A 588 -21.86 -7.55 -0.12
N SER A 589 -21.89 -6.71 -1.15
CA SER A 589 -22.60 -5.43 -1.13
C SER A 589 -24.06 -5.66 -1.47
N ILE A 590 -24.98 -5.18 -0.62
CA ILE A 590 -26.43 -5.25 -0.83
C ILE A 590 -26.89 -4.02 -1.60
N ASP A 591 -26.59 -2.84 -1.04
CA ASP A 591 -26.78 -1.55 -1.68
C ASP A 591 -25.45 -1.00 -2.09
N ASN A 592 -25.34 -0.43 -3.29
CA ASN A 592 -24.06 0.04 -3.78
C ASN A 592 -24.25 1.27 -4.68
N VAL A 593 -23.18 2.08 -4.76
CA VAL A 593 -23.08 3.12 -5.79
C VAL A 593 -22.39 2.49 -7.00
N ARG A 594 -23.08 2.50 -8.15
CA ARG A 594 -22.62 1.94 -9.42
C ARG A 594 -22.53 3.04 -10.46
N THR A 595 -21.85 2.73 -11.55
CA THR A 595 -21.61 3.68 -12.63
C THR A 595 -22.31 3.21 -13.89
N VAL A 596 -23.10 4.07 -14.50
CA VAL A 596 -23.52 3.97 -15.91
C VAL A 596 -22.45 4.64 -16.74
N SER A 597 -21.99 3.96 -17.79
CA SER A 597 -21.05 4.55 -18.76
C SER A 597 -21.73 4.63 -20.12
N GLN A 598 -21.71 5.83 -20.70
CA GLN A 598 -22.26 6.12 -22.04
C GLN A 598 -21.13 6.66 -22.90
N PHE A 599 -21.00 6.14 -24.11
CA PHE A 599 -20.04 6.68 -25.08
C PHE A 599 -20.60 7.93 -25.77
N VAL A 600 -19.77 8.91 -25.98
CA VAL A 600 -20.08 10.05 -26.86
C VAL A 600 -20.26 9.50 -28.29
N PRO A 601 -21.34 9.85 -28.99
CA PRO A 601 -21.60 9.33 -30.33
C PRO A 601 -20.42 9.50 -31.30
N GLY A 602 -19.99 8.40 -31.94
CA GLY A 602 -18.87 8.40 -32.88
C GLY A 602 -17.47 8.47 -32.26
N SER A 603 -17.34 8.26 -30.94
CA SER A 603 -16.08 8.39 -30.21
C SER A 603 -15.88 7.25 -29.22
N VAL A 604 -14.65 6.98 -28.82
CA VAL A 604 -14.27 6.13 -27.65
C VAL A 604 -14.40 6.89 -26.32
N ILE A 605 -14.72 8.15 -26.36
CA ILE A 605 -14.84 8.99 -25.18
C ILE A 605 -16.15 8.68 -24.47
N ARG A 606 -16.07 8.55 -23.16
CA ARG A 606 -17.19 8.14 -22.32
C ARG A 606 -17.55 9.18 -21.27
N VAL A 607 -18.81 9.26 -20.96
CA VAL A 607 -19.34 9.94 -19.77
C VAL A 607 -19.79 8.88 -18.78
N SER A 608 -19.30 8.98 -17.56
CA SER A 608 -19.65 8.06 -16.46
C SER A 608 -20.47 8.80 -15.42
N THR A 609 -21.60 8.20 -15.01
CA THR A 609 -22.52 8.79 -14.01
C THR A 609 -22.79 7.75 -12.92
N PRO A 610 -22.56 8.08 -11.63
CA PRO A 610 -22.88 7.19 -10.53
C PRO A 610 -24.37 7.18 -10.23
N PHE A 611 -24.87 6.03 -9.78
CA PHE A 611 -26.25 5.85 -9.34
C PHE A 611 -26.34 4.82 -8.21
N ASN A 612 -27.41 4.87 -7.44
CA ASN A 612 -27.68 3.87 -6.41
C ASN A 612 -28.23 2.58 -7.04
N SER A 613 -27.64 1.46 -6.69
CA SER A 613 -27.98 0.13 -7.19
C SER A 613 -28.24 -0.82 -6.03
N ASN A 614 -29.33 -1.58 -6.13
CA ASN A 614 -29.66 -2.69 -5.22
C ASN A 614 -29.18 -4.06 -5.74
N PHE A 615 -28.43 -4.13 -6.82
CA PHE A 615 -27.82 -5.36 -7.28
C PHE A 615 -26.69 -5.75 -6.34
N ALA A 616 -26.72 -6.99 -5.86
CA ALA A 616 -25.68 -7.53 -5.00
C ALA A 616 -24.39 -7.78 -5.79
N ASP A 617 -23.30 -7.20 -5.31
CA ASP A 617 -21.97 -7.53 -5.80
C ASP A 617 -21.23 -8.38 -4.79
N GLU A 618 -20.38 -9.22 -5.31
CA GLU A 618 -19.66 -10.19 -4.51
C GLU A 618 -18.18 -10.15 -4.83
N SER A 619 -17.36 -10.25 -3.81
CA SER A 619 -15.93 -10.49 -3.96
C SER A 619 -15.46 -11.54 -2.96
N LEU A 620 -14.60 -12.43 -3.42
CA LEU A 620 -13.95 -13.46 -2.62
C LEU A 620 -12.45 -13.39 -2.87
N SER A 621 -11.68 -13.12 -1.82
CA SER A 621 -10.23 -13.28 -1.88
C SER A 621 -9.81 -14.39 -0.91
N ALA A 622 -9.00 -15.32 -1.41
CA ALA A 622 -8.43 -16.38 -0.60
C ALA A 622 -6.93 -16.44 -0.84
N ASN A 623 -6.17 -16.45 0.23
CA ASN A 623 -4.74 -16.66 0.17
C ASN A 623 -4.34 -17.75 1.16
N GLY A 624 -3.41 -18.60 0.72
CA GLY A 624 -2.93 -19.71 1.53
C GLY A 624 -1.45 -19.95 1.30
N ARG A 625 -0.77 -20.37 2.36
CA ARG A 625 0.63 -20.77 2.32
C ARG A 625 0.86 -21.99 3.20
N PHE A 626 1.59 -22.91 2.65
CA PHE A 626 2.19 -24.03 3.36
C PHE A 626 3.70 -23.96 3.22
N GLN A 627 4.45 -24.02 4.31
CA GLN A 627 5.90 -24.01 4.34
C GLN A 627 6.40 -25.03 5.33
N ARG A 628 7.48 -25.74 4.96
CA ARG A 628 8.17 -26.67 5.85
C ARG A 628 9.67 -26.68 5.60
N THR A 629 10.43 -26.77 6.67
CA THR A 629 11.89 -26.87 6.61
C THR A 629 12.32 -28.31 6.92
N PHE A 630 13.12 -28.89 6.03
CA PHE A 630 13.70 -30.22 6.13
C PHE A 630 15.22 -30.08 6.27
N GLY A 631 15.74 -29.98 7.49
CA GLY A 631 17.16 -29.72 7.73
C GLY A 631 17.60 -28.36 7.14
N LYS A 632 18.34 -28.39 6.03
CA LYS A 632 18.81 -27.21 5.32
C LYS A 632 17.97 -26.82 4.10
N LEU A 633 16.90 -27.55 3.80
CA LEU A 633 15.99 -27.31 2.69
C LEU A 633 14.66 -26.77 3.22
N ARG A 634 14.22 -25.64 2.68
CA ARG A 634 12.89 -25.05 2.93
C ARG A 634 12.04 -25.19 1.67
N ALA A 635 10.88 -25.80 1.80
CA ALA A 635 9.88 -25.90 0.73
C ALA A 635 8.66 -25.09 1.10
N SER A 636 8.12 -24.34 0.16
CA SER A 636 6.87 -23.59 0.35
C SER A 636 5.99 -23.63 -0.90
N VAL A 637 4.67 -23.60 -0.67
CA VAL A 637 3.66 -23.43 -1.70
C VAL A 637 2.70 -22.32 -1.26
N ARG A 638 2.40 -21.38 -2.16
CA ARG A 638 1.46 -20.26 -1.93
C ARG A 638 0.42 -20.27 -3.04
N ALA A 639 -0.83 -19.98 -2.67
CA ALA A 639 -1.92 -19.74 -3.60
C ALA A 639 -2.63 -18.43 -3.23
N ASN A 640 -2.88 -17.57 -4.21
CA ASN A 640 -3.70 -16.36 -4.07
C ASN A 640 -4.80 -16.41 -5.11
N LEU A 641 -6.05 -16.34 -4.66
CA LEU A 641 -7.25 -16.42 -5.47
C LEU A 641 -8.09 -15.19 -5.21
N ASN A 642 -8.47 -14.46 -6.27
CA ASN A 642 -9.34 -13.31 -6.16
C ASN A 642 -10.45 -13.43 -7.20
N TYR A 643 -11.68 -13.58 -6.73
CA TYR A 643 -12.88 -13.58 -7.52
C TYR A 643 -13.69 -12.32 -7.24
N SER A 644 -14.18 -11.68 -8.26
CA SER A 644 -15.10 -10.55 -8.15
C SER A 644 -16.21 -10.67 -9.18
N LYS A 645 -17.43 -10.36 -8.74
CA LYS A 645 -18.62 -10.26 -9.57
C LYS A 645 -19.31 -8.97 -9.25
N PHE A 646 -19.47 -8.10 -10.23
CA PHE A 646 -20.18 -6.83 -10.05
C PHE A 646 -21.09 -6.51 -11.24
N ASN A 647 -22.15 -5.79 -10.92
CA ASN A 647 -23.17 -5.39 -11.86
C ASN A 647 -22.96 -3.93 -12.25
N GLN A 648 -23.15 -3.62 -13.51
CA GLN A 648 -23.04 -2.29 -14.07
C GLN A 648 -24.03 -2.10 -15.21
N PHE A 649 -24.11 -0.88 -15.70
CA PHE A 649 -24.85 -0.55 -16.91
C PHE A 649 -23.90 0.11 -17.92
N ILE A 650 -23.98 -0.34 -19.15
CA ILE A 650 -23.23 0.22 -20.28
C ILE A 650 -24.25 0.50 -21.37
N GLN A 651 -24.36 1.76 -21.81
CA GLN A 651 -25.37 2.20 -22.76
C GLN A 651 -26.78 1.72 -22.39
N ASP A 652 -27.13 1.91 -21.11
CA ASP A 652 -28.41 1.51 -20.49
C ASP A 652 -28.71 0.00 -20.51
N ARG A 653 -27.76 -0.84 -20.87
CA ARG A 653 -27.85 -2.30 -20.81
C ARG A 653 -27.16 -2.84 -19.57
N PRO A 654 -27.83 -3.73 -18.80
CA PRO A 654 -27.19 -4.40 -17.70
C PRO A 654 -26.04 -5.29 -18.19
N SER A 655 -24.92 -5.21 -17.53
CA SER A 655 -23.72 -6.02 -17.78
C SER A 655 -23.19 -6.56 -16.47
N VAL A 656 -22.84 -7.84 -16.45
CA VAL A 656 -22.20 -8.48 -15.30
C VAL A 656 -20.75 -8.72 -15.64
N ASN A 657 -19.87 -8.22 -14.79
CA ASN A 657 -18.43 -8.47 -14.92
C ASN A 657 -18.00 -9.49 -13.88
N GLU A 658 -17.39 -10.55 -14.32
CA GLU A 658 -16.78 -11.57 -13.49
C GLU A 658 -15.28 -11.63 -13.78
N SER A 659 -14.45 -11.50 -12.74
CA SER A 659 -13.00 -11.63 -12.86
C SER A 659 -12.50 -12.64 -11.85
N PHE A 660 -11.67 -13.57 -12.30
CA PHE A 660 -11.01 -14.56 -11.46
C PHE A 660 -9.51 -14.57 -11.69
N SER A 661 -8.78 -13.98 -10.75
CA SER A 661 -7.32 -13.97 -10.75
C SER A 661 -6.79 -15.05 -9.81
N GLN A 662 -5.89 -15.88 -10.34
CA GLN A 662 -5.28 -16.99 -9.61
C GLN A 662 -3.77 -16.87 -9.74
N THR A 663 -3.06 -16.98 -8.63
CA THR A 663 -1.60 -17.02 -8.64
C THR A 663 -1.12 -18.13 -7.71
N TYR A 664 -0.34 -19.04 -8.26
CA TYR A 664 0.29 -20.15 -7.57
C TYR A 664 1.80 -19.96 -7.58
N ARG A 665 2.46 -20.20 -6.46
CA ARG A 665 3.92 -20.15 -6.36
C ARG A 665 4.41 -21.36 -5.58
N ALA A 666 5.37 -22.09 -6.14
CA ALA A 666 6.15 -23.12 -5.47
C ALA A 666 7.59 -22.63 -5.32
N GLN A 667 8.21 -22.86 -4.18
CA GLN A 667 9.56 -22.40 -3.90
C GLN A 667 10.33 -23.46 -3.09
N LEU A 668 11.59 -23.67 -3.47
CA LEU A 668 12.57 -24.50 -2.77
C LEU A 668 13.82 -23.67 -2.50
N ARG A 669 14.20 -23.50 -1.23
CA ARG A 669 15.35 -22.72 -0.82
C ARG A 669 16.28 -23.55 0.09
N THR A 670 17.58 -23.47 -0.17
CA THR A 670 18.60 -24.04 0.72
C THR A 670 19.13 -23.00 1.71
N ASN A 671 19.67 -23.45 2.83
CA ASN A 671 20.31 -22.58 3.84
C ASN A 671 21.56 -23.29 4.39
N PHE A 672 22.68 -23.22 3.61
CA PHE A 672 23.98 -23.75 3.98
C PHE A 672 24.91 -22.59 4.43
N ARG A 673 25.80 -22.85 5.40
CA ARG A 673 26.81 -21.88 5.84
C ARG A 673 28.06 -21.87 4.94
N THR A 674 28.42 -23.00 4.37
CA THR A 674 29.70 -23.22 3.68
C THR A 674 29.57 -23.64 2.23
N ALA A 675 28.35 -23.85 1.76
CA ALA A 675 28.04 -24.20 0.40
C ALA A 675 27.14 -23.12 -0.23
N PRO A 676 27.12 -23.01 -1.56
CA PRO A 676 26.17 -22.10 -2.23
C PRO A 676 24.74 -22.37 -1.82
N ASN A 677 23.96 -21.30 -1.65
CA ASN A 677 22.53 -21.36 -1.44
C ASN A 677 21.81 -21.14 -2.75
N VAL A 678 20.75 -21.91 -2.94
CA VAL A 678 19.93 -21.86 -4.15
C VAL A 678 18.48 -21.67 -3.76
N ASP A 679 17.80 -20.73 -4.40
CA ASP A 679 16.37 -20.49 -4.29
C ASP A 679 15.74 -20.71 -5.68
N LEU A 680 14.95 -21.75 -5.80
CA LEU A 680 14.20 -22.08 -7.02
C LEU A 680 12.75 -21.70 -6.79
N SER A 681 12.15 -20.89 -7.67
CA SER A 681 10.73 -20.62 -7.60
C SER A 681 10.05 -20.73 -8.96
N TYR A 682 8.80 -21.15 -8.94
CA TYR A 682 7.92 -21.16 -10.09
C TYR A 682 6.61 -20.47 -9.74
N ARG A 683 6.29 -19.39 -10.48
CA ARG A 683 5.02 -18.67 -10.38
C ARG A 683 4.19 -18.96 -11.63
N TYR A 684 2.92 -19.29 -11.39
CA TYR A 684 1.92 -19.44 -12.43
C TYR A 684 0.72 -18.58 -12.11
N SER A 685 0.39 -17.62 -12.97
CA SER A 685 -0.76 -16.73 -12.80
C SER A 685 -1.74 -16.91 -13.94
N ILE A 686 -3.02 -16.91 -13.62
CA ILE A 686 -4.15 -16.97 -14.54
C ILE A 686 -5.03 -15.77 -14.24
N GLN A 687 -5.33 -14.98 -15.26
CA GLN A 687 -6.27 -13.87 -15.19
C GLN A 687 -7.43 -14.17 -16.16
N ASP A 688 -8.60 -14.52 -15.60
CA ASP A 688 -9.81 -14.85 -16.36
C ASP A 688 -10.83 -13.71 -16.14
N ASN A 689 -11.26 -13.10 -17.23
CA ASN A 689 -12.17 -11.95 -17.20
C ASN A 689 -13.34 -12.19 -18.15
N ASN A 690 -14.55 -12.21 -17.60
CA ASN A 690 -15.79 -12.32 -18.34
C ASN A 690 -16.53 -10.96 -18.25
N LEU A 691 -16.56 -10.25 -19.36
CA LEU A 691 -17.14 -8.90 -19.48
C LEU A 691 -18.42 -8.98 -20.32
N GLY A 692 -19.52 -9.42 -19.73
CA GLY A 692 -20.75 -9.70 -20.44
C GLY A 692 -20.58 -10.87 -21.46
N PRO A 693 -20.74 -10.64 -22.79
CA PRO A 693 -20.59 -11.70 -23.78
C PRO A 693 -19.12 -12.04 -24.13
N ASN A 694 -18.18 -11.21 -23.70
CA ASN A 694 -16.76 -11.35 -24.05
C ASN A 694 -15.99 -11.98 -22.89
N SER A 695 -15.17 -12.99 -23.20
CA SER A 695 -14.26 -13.63 -22.26
C SER A 695 -12.83 -13.45 -22.73
N THR A 696 -11.92 -13.18 -21.80
CA THR A 696 -10.49 -13.03 -22.09
C THR A 696 -9.68 -13.67 -20.98
N LYS A 697 -8.69 -14.48 -21.34
CA LYS A 697 -7.86 -15.20 -20.40
C LYS A 697 -6.38 -15.02 -20.70
N PHE A 698 -5.63 -14.62 -19.68
CA PHE A 698 -4.19 -14.45 -19.75
C PHE A 698 -3.48 -15.40 -18.79
N PHE A 699 -2.31 -15.83 -19.19
CA PHE A 699 -1.44 -16.70 -18.42
C PHE A 699 -0.06 -16.05 -18.27
N THR A 700 0.53 -16.18 -17.08
CA THR A 700 1.92 -15.82 -16.86
C THR A 700 2.65 -16.98 -16.20
N LYS A 701 3.71 -17.48 -16.80
CA LYS A 701 4.59 -18.51 -16.25
C LYS A 701 5.95 -17.87 -15.96
N SER A 702 6.42 -17.96 -14.72
CA SER A 702 7.64 -17.28 -14.29
C SER A 702 8.50 -18.22 -13.42
N PRO A 703 9.30 -19.14 -14.04
CA PRO A 703 10.37 -19.79 -13.32
C PRO A 703 11.48 -18.81 -12.97
N SER A 704 12.07 -18.94 -11.79
CA SER A 704 13.24 -18.15 -11.37
C SER A 704 14.20 -18.96 -10.53
N ILE A 705 15.47 -18.59 -10.58
CA ILE A 705 16.54 -19.14 -9.77
C ILE A 705 17.38 -17.98 -9.19
N GLU A 706 17.63 -18.04 -7.88
CA GLU A 706 18.61 -17.16 -7.21
C GLU A 706 19.70 -18.05 -6.63
N VAL A 707 20.95 -17.61 -6.74
CA VAL A 707 22.11 -18.26 -6.15
C VAL A 707 22.92 -17.24 -5.38
N ASP A 708 23.25 -17.57 -4.14
CA ASP A 708 24.21 -16.83 -3.34
C ASP A 708 25.30 -17.75 -2.78
N ALA A 709 26.54 -17.29 -2.85
CA ALA A 709 27.68 -18.08 -2.43
C ALA A 709 28.77 -17.23 -1.78
N LEU A 710 29.26 -17.68 -0.64
CA LEU A 710 30.48 -17.15 -0.02
C LEU A 710 31.69 -17.98 -0.51
N ILE A 711 32.56 -17.35 -1.29
CA ILE A 711 33.70 -17.99 -1.92
C ILE A 711 35.00 -17.52 -1.20
N LEU A 712 35.84 -18.47 -0.80
CA LEU A 712 37.10 -18.19 -0.10
C LEU A 712 36.97 -17.28 1.13
N LYS A 713 35.78 -17.26 1.76
CA LYS A 713 35.45 -16.43 2.95
C LYS A 713 35.48 -14.91 2.72
N SER A 714 35.86 -14.43 1.56
CA SER A 714 36.09 -13.01 1.26
C SER A 714 35.26 -12.52 0.06
N PHE A 715 34.84 -13.41 -0.81
CA PHE A 715 34.05 -13.06 -2.00
C PHE A 715 32.61 -13.52 -1.83
N THR A 716 31.66 -12.62 -2.02
CA THR A 716 30.23 -12.95 -2.09
C THR A 716 29.77 -12.82 -3.52
N PHE A 717 29.33 -13.92 -4.10
CA PHE A 717 28.71 -13.98 -5.42
C PHE A 717 27.21 -14.09 -5.25
N LYS A 718 26.42 -13.22 -5.92
CA LYS A 718 24.97 -13.31 -5.98
C LYS A 718 24.52 -13.18 -7.43
N THR A 719 23.58 -14.03 -7.84
CA THR A 719 22.97 -13.94 -9.16
C THR A 719 21.53 -14.38 -9.09
N ASP A 720 20.68 -13.75 -9.89
CA ASP A 720 19.28 -14.10 -10.07
C ASP A 720 18.94 -14.11 -11.55
N TYR A 721 18.18 -15.12 -11.94
CA TYR A 721 17.65 -15.24 -13.31
C TYR A 721 16.16 -15.56 -13.23
N SER A 722 15.37 -14.92 -14.08
CA SER A 722 13.96 -15.22 -14.28
C SER A 722 13.59 -15.20 -15.75
N TYR A 723 12.78 -16.18 -16.13
CA TYR A 723 12.12 -16.24 -17.43
C TYR A 723 10.63 -15.96 -17.24
N ASN A 724 10.02 -15.20 -18.12
CA ASN A 724 8.60 -14.85 -18.06
C ASN A 724 7.97 -15.12 -19.44
N ASP A 725 6.91 -15.91 -19.44
CA ASP A 725 6.06 -16.18 -20.60
C ASP A 725 4.68 -15.58 -20.31
N PHE A 726 4.31 -14.57 -21.07
CA PHE A 726 3.00 -13.95 -21.04
C PHE A 726 2.22 -14.35 -22.29
N SER A 727 1.09 -15.04 -22.11
CA SER A 727 0.29 -15.63 -23.19
C SER A 727 -1.21 -15.41 -22.95
N ASP A 728 -1.98 -15.42 -24.03
CA ASP A 728 -3.43 -15.60 -24.02
C ASP A 728 -3.78 -17.08 -24.31
N GLU A 729 -5.05 -17.38 -24.62
CA GLU A 729 -5.51 -18.73 -24.91
C GLU A 729 -4.98 -19.26 -26.26
N ASP A 730 -4.66 -18.37 -27.21
CA ASP A 730 -4.32 -18.73 -28.56
C ASP A 730 -2.80 -18.72 -28.84
N ARG A 731 -2.06 -17.81 -28.16
CA ARG A 731 -0.64 -17.59 -28.47
C ARG A 731 0.14 -17.00 -27.29
N THR A 732 1.44 -17.15 -27.34
CA THR A 732 2.37 -16.36 -26.53
C THR A 732 2.42 -14.93 -27.08
N ILE A 733 2.08 -13.96 -26.21
CA ILE A 733 2.09 -12.53 -26.54
C ILE A 733 3.51 -12.00 -26.46
N ASN A 734 4.22 -12.33 -25.37
CA ASN A 734 5.60 -11.91 -25.18
C ASN A 734 6.34 -12.83 -24.22
N THR A 735 7.66 -12.94 -24.42
CA THR A 735 8.58 -13.57 -23.47
C THR A 735 9.67 -12.58 -23.12
N TYR A 736 10.05 -12.52 -21.84
CA TYR A 736 11.14 -11.67 -21.39
C TYR A 736 11.90 -12.32 -20.24
N GLU A 737 13.18 -12.02 -20.18
CA GLU A 737 14.12 -12.62 -19.24
C GLU A 737 14.87 -11.54 -18.49
N PHE A 738 15.12 -11.78 -17.21
CA PHE A 738 15.99 -10.94 -16.40
C PHE A 738 17.13 -11.75 -15.83
N TRP A 739 18.33 -11.23 -15.96
CA TRP A 739 19.49 -11.81 -15.33
C TRP A 739 20.32 -10.70 -14.69
N ASN A 740 20.55 -10.82 -13.39
CA ASN A 740 21.40 -9.92 -12.62
C ASN A 740 22.51 -10.71 -11.97
N ALA A 741 23.69 -10.08 -11.78
CA ALA A 741 24.79 -10.70 -11.06
C ALA A 741 25.59 -9.65 -10.30
N SER A 742 26.15 -10.02 -9.15
CA SER A 742 27.10 -9.20 -8.40
C SER A 742 28.21 -10.04 -7.79
N LEU A 743 29.38 -9.43 -7.71
CA LEU A 743 30.54 -9.97 -7.01
C LEU A 743 31.03 -8.91 -6.05
N SER A 744 31.01 -9.22 -4.75
CA SER A 744 31.52 -8.36 -3.70
C SER A 744 32.78 -8.97 -3.08
N TYR A 745 33.77 -8.14 -2.77
CA TYR A 745 34.97 -8.50 -2.03
C TYR A 745 35.01 -7.77 -0.70
N ARG A 746 35.11 -8.51 0.38
CA ARG A 746 35.38 -8.03 1.74
C ARG A 746 36.41 -8.94 2.35
N LYS A 747 37.51 -8.37 2.85
CA LYS A 747 38.68 -9.12 3.34
C LYS A 747 38.26 -10.15 4.42
N ASP A 748 37.53 -9.72 5.42
CA ASP A 748 37.00 -10.50 6.53
C ASP A 748 35.73 -9.83 7.09
N GLU A 749 35.11 -10.42 8.11
CA GLU A 749 33.90 -9.89 8.72
C GLU A 749 34.08 -8.52 9.41
N ASP A 750 35.30 -8.21 9.88
CA ASP A 750 35.65 -6.96 10.56
C ASP A 750 36.17 -5.88 9.61
N ALA A 751 36.40 -6.21 8.34
CA ALA A 751 36.90 -5.27 7.35
C ALA A 751 35.93 -4.10 7.15
N LYS A 752 36.43 -2.87 7.20
CA LYS A 752 35.60 -1.65 7.04
C LYS A 752 35.22 -1.36 5.60
N PHE A 753 35.92 -1.92 4.63
CA PHE A 753 35.63 -1.70 3.21
C PHE A 753 35.12 -2.97 2.53
N GLU A 754 34.09 -2.79 1.74
CA GLU A 754 33.57 -3.78 0.80
C GLU A 754 33.51 -3.15 -0.61
N TYR A 755 33.97 -3.90 -1.61
CA TYR A 755 33.95 -3.51 -3.02
C TYR A 755 33.00 -4.40 -3.78
N GLU A 756 32.07 -3.84 -4.55
CA GLU A 756 31.09 -4.60 -5.32
C GLU A 756 31.12 -4.18 -6.78
N ILE A 757 31.13 -5.15 -7.67
CA ILE A 757 30.75 -4.98 -9.07
C ILE A 757 29.38 -5.60 -9.23
N ARG A 758 28.40 -4.83 -9.73
CA ARG A 758 27.03 -5.29 -9.99
C ARG A 758 26.64 -5.00 -11.41
N ALA A 759 26.18 -6.05 -12.10
CA ALA A 759 25.59 -5.97 -13.44
C ALA A 759 24.11 -6.27 -13.34
N THR A 760 23.28 -5.37 -13.84
CA THR A 760 21.81 -5.46 -13.82
C THR A 760 21.32 -5.56 -15.26
N ASN A 761 20.26 -6.38 -15.44
CA ASN A 761 19.67 -6.64 -16.76
C ASN A 761 20.72 -7.09 -17.81
N LEU A 762 21.51 -8.11 -17.46
CA LEU A 762 22.61 -8.61 -18.31
C LEU A 762 22.20 -8.99 -19.72
N LEU A 763 20.95 -9.44 -19.90
CA LEU A 763 20.39 -9.84 -21.20
C LEU A 763 19.92 -8.64 -22.03
N ASP A 764 19.96 -7.42 -21.47
CA ASP A 764 19.51 -6.18 -22.11
C ASP A 764 18.02 -6.24 -22.51
N THR A 765 17.20 -6.85 -21.67
CA THR A 765 15.75 -6.93 -21.85
C THR A 765 15.18 -5.52 -21.91
N ARG A 766 14.43 -5.20 -22.95
CA ARG A 766 13.99 -3.83 -23.22
C ARG A 766 12.64 -3.50 -22.62
N SER A 767 11.77 -4.51 -22.51
CA SER A 767 10.40 -4.30 -22.08
C SER A 767 9.86 -5.50 -21.31
N GLN A 768 8.75 -5.27 -20.63
CA GLN A 768 7.93 -6.29 -19.98
C GLN A 768 6.44 -6.01 -20.22
N ASN A 769 5.61 -7.05 -20.17
CA ASN A 769 4.18 -6.94 -20.42
C ASN A 769 3.34 -7.12 -19.19
N GLN A 770 2.22 -6.41 -19.16
CA GLN A 770 1.17 -6.55 -18.16
C GLN A 770 -0.20 -6.44 -18.83
N SER A 771 -1.15 -7.27 -18.40
CA SER A 771 -2.55 -7.13 -18.78
C SER A 771 -3.37 -6.45 -17.68
N SER A 772 -4.41 -5.76 -18.08
CA SER A 772 -5.44 -5.26 -17.20
C SER A 772 -6.81 -5.35 -17.85
N ALA A 773 -7.86 -5.54 -17.05
CA ALA A 773 -9.23 -5.52 -17.49
C ALA A 773 -10.00 -4.46 -16.72
N SER A 774 -10.84 -3.71 -17.44
CA SER A 774 -11.80 -2.77 -16.90
C SER A 774 -13.22 -3.22 -17.23
N ASN A 775 -14.19 -2.45 -16.83
CA ASN A 775 -15.60 -2.73 -17.15
C ASN A 775 -15.97 -2.64 -18.64
N ILE A 776 -15.14 -2.01 -19.46
CA ILE A 776 -15.43 -1.78 -20.89
C ILE A 776 -14.31 -2.20 -21.83
N SER A 777 -13.14 -2.60 -21.31
CA SER A 777 -11.99 -2.92 -22.13
C SER A 777 -11.04 -3.89 -21.45
N VAL A 778 -10.32 -4.64 -22.26
CA VAL A 778 -9.14 -5.41 -21.86
C VAL A 778 -7.94 -4.78 -22.54
N SER A 779 -6.83 -4.66 -21.85
CA SER A 779 -5.61 -4.11 -22.43
C SER A 779 -4.37 -4.93 -22.09
N ALA A 780 -3.46 -4.97 -23.05
CA ALA A 780 -2.10 -5.45 -22.88
C ALA A 780 -1.16 -4.25 -23.03
N THR A 781 -0.31 -4.03 -22.03
CA THR A 781 0.63 -2.91 -22.02
C THR A 781 2.06 -3.45 -21.97
N GLU A 782 2.90 -2.97 -22.87
CA GLU A 782 4.33 -3.17 -22.90
C GLU A 782 5.00 -1.96 -22.25
N TYR A 783 5.70 -2.16 -21.16
CA TYR A 783 6.48 -1.13 -20.45
C TYR A 783 7.95 -1.27 -20.81
N PHE A 784 8.56 -0.18 -21.29
CA PHE A 784 10.00 -0.11 -21.50
C PHE A 784 10.69 0.11 -20.16
N ILE A 785 11.79 -0.60 -19.95
CA ILE A 785 12.50 -0.63 -18.67
C ILE A 785 13.94 -0.18 -18.84
N GLN A 786 14.62 0.03 -17.72
CA GLN A 786 16.03 0.40 -17.70
C GLN A 786 16.91 -0.60 -18.47
N PRO A 787 17.78 -0.13 -19.39
CA PRO A 787 18.69 -1.00 -20.14
C PRO A 787 19.73 -1.65 -19.23
N ARG A 788 20.51 -2.59 -19.78
CA ARG A 788 21.64 -3.18 -19.07
C ARG A 788 22.63 -2.11 -18.58
N TYR A 789 23.07 -2.25 -17.35
CA TYR A 789 24.10 -1.40 -16.77
C TYR A 789 25.02 -2.16 -15.81
N VAL A 790 26.22 -1.60 -15.59
CA VAL A 790 27.20 -2.11 -14.63
C VAL A 790 27.62 -0.97 -13.71
N THR A 791 27.67 -1.26 -12.41
CA THR A 791 28.13 -0.33 -11.38
C THR A 791 29.29 -0.92 -10.60
N PHE A 792 30.25 -0.07 -10.24
CA PHE A 792 31.24 -0.35 -9.21
C PHE A 792 30.88 0.43 -7.96
N ARG A 793 30.83 -0.24 -6.82
CA ARG A 793 30.38 0.32 -5.54
C ARG A 793 31.45 0.09 -4.47
N VAL A 794 31.65 1.07 -3.64
CA VAL A 794 32.48 0.99 -2.44
C VAL A 794 31.59 1.26 -1.24
N ARG A 795 31.59 0.34 -0.31
CA ARG A 795 30.87 0.46 0.96
C ARG A 795 31.87 0.57 2.10
N TYR A 796 31.70 1.59 2.92
CA TYR A 796 32.47 1.80 4.15
C TYR A 796 31.54 1.52 5.35
N GLU A 797 31.97 0.60 6.22
CA GLU A 797 31.30 0.29 7.50
C GLU A 797 31.94 1.10 8.63
N LEU A 798 31.09 1.75 9.47
CA LEU A 798 31.49 2.57 10.62
C LEU A 798 31.87 1.73 11.83
#